data_294b1edb23e57873ba4cf2f8a4518754
#
_entry.id   294b1edb23e57873ba4cf2f8a4518754
#
_cell.length_a   1.000
_cell.length_b   1.000
_cell.length_c   1.000
_cell.angle_alpha   90.00
_cell.angle_beta   90.00
_cell.angle_gamma   90.00
#
_symmetry.space_group_name_H-M   'P 1'
#
loop_
_entity.id
_entity.type
_entity.pdbx_description
1 polymer ?
#
loop_
_entity_poly.entity_id
_entity_poly.type
_entity_poly.pdbx_seq_one_letter_code
_entity_poly.pdbx_strand_id
1 'polypeptide(L)'
;MEKIETPKRAIEESFPIVEINRLAIPERNAFKPIYQMHKWFARRASCVFRAILLGAMKPAGTDIIEEFYKDHTHDPDTNGVRILDPFMGGGTTVVEALRLGCHVTGIDLNPVAWFIVKTEVEPINIEDLKAAFKRLEQSLTSSGKTLKEELLSHYKTECPCCGAGREEADIIYTFWVKSAICTNPTCRKPVPLFPDYIIAMKSPTVRYLPDYKCNSCSKEFDLDIGRASFISEESLMVNNPRDASGDLRSNKRWAPYNPIDKNVKCPWCSKIIMVGPVNAVKKEKKKIPLAVLLCPHCSSVWQYRGTLPDEVSCPLCSKSYSAHKGNTSDKGSFICPSCGIKDKVINSIRKLPEDQLFPTTPYAIEGYCPECAGDGDAQSPLPWREGMKGRGKKEFSHLCNIKDNNGKFFKKITPSDLKRYQDAEKRWEKEKGSLPYPKGEIPIGEKTKSGLIAHHYKYWHQMFNPRQLLCLSTLLKAIGEEEDQVLKEMLLSGFFNLLNNMSNFCSYIWQRDCIRQIFARHDFQPKSTICESSVWGTSIGMGTFSSLFGAVIEGKKFNFKPFDRKPFDDVKNKYIQSEEIIIGDKNNCSLECKNSQNINYSEKMSLIITDPPYAGNVNYSELADFFYVWLRLILSKNYPCFAPEITPKAEEIIENPTRGKTATDYKNGLIEVWKRCNENLADEGLMVFTFHHSEGSAWESLLESLCNAGFVIEAIYPIHSESESSLHLMDKQAISYDLIHVCKKKVDFSEEKQRSWAGVRQEIRQKAREEIKVIESGRYGKEKLSPPDVNIILIGKCLELYSRHYGQIVDYKGEVVPLQEALTAIRMMVEQIVSAQRPLPSELEHIDPISYVYLTCLCDRKEIQSDEVHKTTRGIMEPELLIKAGVIRKGRAKRGRTYEVKLPDERYKELQKLFLSTRKTTDQKFLFPEMEEAKFDRITLVDALHYLMGLAGAMENIVPWLNEFRPIVPQIRVSLEYMREKNPTFREPINKVLSLIEV
;
A
#
# COMPACT_ATOMS: atom_id res chain seq x y z
N MET A 1 -9.40 -17.25 51.11
CA MET A 1 -8.13 -16.65 50.67
C MET A 1 -8.54 -15.48 49.81
N GLU A 2 -8.31 -14.25 50.25
CA GLU A 2 -8.51 -13.05 49.42
C GLU A 2 -7.62 -13.21 48.19
N LYS A 3 -8.23 -13.16 47.00
CA LYS A 3 -7.45 -13.10 45.74
C LYS A 3 -6.68 -11.77 45.78
N ILE A 4 -5.39 -11.85 45.92
CA ILE A 4 -4.51 -10.70 45.68
C ILE A 4 -4.73 -10.35 44.22
N GLU A 5 -5.47 -9.25 43.96
CA GLU A 5 -5.58 -8.72 42.59
C GLU A 5 -4.19 -8.35 42.09
N THR A 6 -3.75 -9.02 41.02
CA THR A 6 -2.48 -8.68 40.37
C THR A 6 -2.54 -7.23 39.91
N PRO A 7 -1.47 -6.44 40.12
CA PRO A 7 -1.47 -5.05 39.71
C PRO A 7 -1.60 -4.98 38.18
N LYS A 8 -2.56 -4.18 37.71
CA LYS A 8 -2.79 -3.95 36.28
C LYS A 8 -1.57 -3.34 35.61
N ARG A 9 -1.40 -3.63 34.33
CA ARG A 9 -0.42 -2.97 33.47
C ARG A 9 -1.00 -1.69 32.87
N ALA A 10 -0.14 -0.77 32.45
CA ALA A 10 -0.54 0.54 31.93
C ALA A 10 -1.49 0.40 30.71
N ILE A 11 -1.20 -0.53 29.80
CA ILE A 11 -2.01 -0.76 28.59
C ILE A 11 -3.41 -1.34 28.87
N GLU A 12 -3.66 -1.85 30.05
CA GLU A 12 -4.99 -2.34 30.45
C GLU A 12 -5.94 -1.20 30.84
N GLU A 13 -5.40 -0.03 31.21
CA GLU A 13 -6.19 1.12 31.63
C GLU A 13 -6.19 2.25 30.61
N SER A 14 -5.03 2.54 30.01
CA SER A 14 -4.90 3.65 29.07
C SER A 14 -3.76 3.41 28.07
N PHE A 15 -3.85 4.09 26.92
CA PHE A 15 -2.81 4.11 25.90
C PHE A 15 -2.72 5.52 25.29
N PRO A 16 -1.52 6.09 25.07
CA PRO A 16 -1.33 7.47 24.59
C PRO A 16 -1.51 7.56 23.07
N ILE A 17 -2.73 7.33 22.59
CA ILE A 17 -3.08 7.19 21.17
C ILE A 17 -2.65 8.42 20.35
N VAL A 18 -2.92 9.64 20.87
CA VAL A 18 -2.67 10.89 20.13
C VAL A 18 -1.18 11.10 19.88
N GLU A 19 -0.38 10.91 20.94
CA GLU A 19 1.06 11.10 20.90
C GLU A 19 1.72 10.06 20.01
N ILE A 20 1.32 8.80 20.13
CA ILE A 20 1.86 7.72 19.29
C ILE A 20 1.45 7.88 17.83
N ASN A 21 0.23 8.33 17.54
CA ASN A 21 -0.18 8.64 16.15
C ASN A 21 0.68 9.75 15.54
N ARG A 22 1.05 10.78 16.31
CA ARG A 22 1.98 11.84 15.85
C ARG A 22 3.37 11.29 15.49
N LEU A 23 3.80 10.21 16.14
CA LEU A 23 5.06 9.52 15.84
C LEU A 23 4.90 8.55 14.65
N ALA A 24 3.80 7.83 14.56
CA ALA A 24 3.56 6.79 13.57
C ALA A 24 3.45 7.34 12.14
N ILE A 25 2.74 8.45 11.92
CA ILE A 25 2.55 9.06 10.60
C ILE A 25 3.87 9.40 9.90
N PRO A 26 4.81 10.17 10.49
CA PRO A 26 6.10 10.44 9.85
C PRO A 26 7.00 9.22 9.74
N GLU A 27 6.95 8.27 10.69
CA GLU A 27 7.75 7.05 10.63
C GLU A 27 7.37 6.17 9.44
N ARG A 28 6.09 6.07 9.11
CA ARG A 28 5.61 5.33 7.92
C ARG A 28 6.07 5.92 6.60
N ASN A 29 6.23 7.24 6.55
CA ASN A 29 6.77 7.89 5.36
C ASN A 29 8.29 7.68 5.22
N ALA A 30 8.99 7.43 6.33
CA ALA A 30 10.43 7.15 6.37
C ALA A 30 10.76 6.30 7.59
N PHE A 31 10.72 4.97 7.41
CA PHE A 31 11.07 4.00 8.46
C PHE A 31 12.47 4.24 9.03
N LYS A 32 12.71 3.74 10.23
CA LYS A 32 14.05 3.70 10.85
C LYS A 32 15.02 2.94 9.95
N PRO A 33 16.34 3.24 9.97
CA PRO A 33 17.31 2.66 9.04
C PRO A 33 17.31 1.13 9.00
N ILE A 34 17.16 0.48 10.16
CA ILE A 34 17.13 -0.98 10.26
C ILE A 34 16.03 -1.61 9.40
N TYR A 35 14.85 -0.97 9.34
CA TYR A 35 13.72 -1.45 8.54
C TYR A 35 13.80 -1.07 7.05
N GLN A 36 14.84 -0.33 6.65
CA GLN A 36 15.12 -0.02 5.25
C GLN A 36 16.11 -1.00 4.60
N MET A 37 16.70 -1.90 5.38
CA MET A 37 17.62 -2.92 4.87
C MET A 37 16.94 -3.88 3.89
N HIS A 38 15.65 -4.13 4.09
CA HIS A 38 14.88 -5.11 3.30
C HIS A 38 13.48 -4.61 2.98
N LYS A 39 12.86 -5.26 1.99
CA LYS A 39 11.42 -5.13 1.75
C LYS A 39 10.67 -6.22 2.52
N TRP A 40 9.73 -5.81 3.36
CA TRP A 40 8.67 -6.67 3.89
C TRP A 40 7.31 -6.04 3.64
N PHE A 41 6.27 -6.87 3.51
CA PHE A 41 4.91 -6.44 3.18
C PHE A 41 4.17 -6.02 4.45
N ALA A 42 3.40 -4.94 4.39
CA ALA A 42 2.57 -4.43 5.50
C ALA A 42 3.33 -4.22 6.83
N ARG A 43 4.60 -3.78 6.78
CA ARG A 43 5.40 -3.48 7.99
C ARG A 43 4.74 -2.37 8.80
N ARG A 44 4.65 -2.55 10.11
CA ARG A 44 4.08 -1.59 11.07
C ARG A 44 5.12 -0.55 11.52
N ALA A 45 4.63 0.61 12.01
CA ALA A 45 5.50 1.63 12.61
C ALA A 45 6.06 1.13 13.94
N SER A 46 7.36 1.17 14.11
CA SER A 46 8.02 0.59 15.28
C SER A 46 7.73 1.36 16.57
N CYS A 47 7.47 2.67 16.48
CA CYS A 47 7.06 3.47 17.64
C CYS A 47 5.77 2.96 18.29
N VAL A 48 4.84 2.39 17.50
CA VAL A 48 3.62 1.77 18.03
C VAL A 48 3.96 0.53 18.86
N PHE A 49 4.82 -0.36 18.35
CA PHE A 49 5.20 -1.57 19.06
C PHE A 49 6.06 -1.29 20.30
N ARG A 50 6.94 -0.28 20.24
CA ARG A 50 7.66 0.19 21.43
C ARG A 50 6.69 0.66 22.53
N ALA A 51 5.68 1.43 22.18
CA ALA A 51 4.66 1.89 23.15
C ALA A 51 3.81 0.72 23.69
N ILE A 52 3.44 -0.24 22.84
CA ILE A 52 2.72 -1.46 23.25
C ILE A 52 3.56 -2.26 24.26
N LEU A 53 4.84 -2.48 23.95
CA LEU A 53 5.76 -3.19 24.83
C LEU A 53 5.87 -2.53 26.20
N LEU A 54 6.13 -1.22 26.23
CA LEU A 54 6.20 -0.46 27.48
C LEU A 54 4.88 -0.49 28.23
N GLY A 55 3.76 -0.26 27.56
CA GLY A 55 2.43 -0.31 28.17
C GLY A 55 2.07 -1.67 28.75
N ALA A 56 2.55 -2.77 28.12
CA ALA A 56 2.31 -4.13 28.57
C ALA A 56 3.25 -4.58 29.73
N MET A 57 4.36 -3.89 29.93
CA MET A 57 5.34 -4.21 30.99
C MET A 57 5.20 -3.29 32.21
N LYS A 58 4.99 -1.99 32.00
CA LYS A 58 4.92 -1.00 33.06
C LYS A 58 3.61 -1.08 33.86
N PRO A 59 3.63 -0.78 35.17
CA PRO A 59 2.43 -0.78 36.00
C PRO A 59 1.43 0.30 35.60
N ALA A 60 0.17 0.11 35.95
CA ALA A 60 -0.89 1.06 35.72
C ALA A 60 -0.56 2.45 36.30
N GLY A 61 -0.98 3.51 35.60
CA GLY A 61 -0.67 4.89 35.96
C GLY A 61 0.70 5.40 35.45
N THR A 62 1.53 4.56 34.80
CA THR A 62 2.81 5.00 34.22
C THR A 62 2.56 5.85 32.98
N ASP A 63 3.25 6.98 32.85
CA ASP A 63 3.26 7.80 31.62
C ASP A 63 4.14 7.11 30.56
N ILE A 64 3.51 6.44 29.60
CA ILE A 64 4.17 5.69 28.55
C ILE A 64 4.97 6.61 27.61
N ILE A 65 4.57 7.87 27.42
CA ILE A 65 5.30 8.81 26.56
C ILE A 65 6.60 9.28 27.25
N GLU A 66 6.58 9.45 28.56
CA GLU A 66 7.81 9.73 29.32
C GLU A 66 8.76 8.53 29.26
N GLU A 67 8.26 7.32 29.53
CA GLU A 67 9.03 6.07 29.45
C GLU A 67 9.56 5.80 28.02
N PHE A 68 8.84 6.21 26.97
CA PHE A 68 9.20 5.95 25.58
C PHE A 68 10.61 6.41 25.20
N TYR A 69 11.12 7.49 25.85
CA TYR A 69 12.40 8.10 25.55
C TYR A 69 13.48 7.82 26.60
N LYS A 70 13.17 7.02 27.63
CA LYS A 70 14.16 6.59 28.64
C LYS A 70 14.96 5.39 28.13
N ASP A 71 16.14 5.21 28.73
CA ASP A 71 16.94 4.00 28.58
C ASP A 71 16.40 2.92 29.53
N HIS A 72 16.11 1.74 28.97
CA HIS A 72 15.55 0.60 29.69
C HIS A 72 16.54 -0.56 29.84
N THR A 73 17.81 -0.36 29.51
CA THR A 73 18.84 -1.43 29.53
C THR A 73 18.94 -2.14 30.90
N HIS A 74 18.71 -1.43 32.01
CA HIS A 74 18.77 -1.96 33.38
C HIS A 74 17.46 -1.82 34.14
N ASP A 75 16.36 -1.56 33.46
CA ASP A 75 15.04 -1.39 34.06
C ASP A 75 14.47 -2.76 34.47
N PRO A 76 14.16 -2.96 35.77
CA PRO A 76 13.69 -4.26 36.27
C PRO A 76 12.33 -4.67 35.71
N ASP A 77 11.51 -3.73 35.21
CA ASP A 77 10.20 -4.03 34.62
C ASP A 77 10.32 -4.57 33.19
N THR A 78 11.44 -4.31 32.50
CA THR A 78 11.60 -4.65 31.09
C THR A 78 12.74 -5.68 30.88
N ASN A 79 13.83 -5.55 31.63
CA ASN A 79 15.01 -6.39 31.44
C ASN A 79 14.70 -7.85 31.80
N GLY A 80 14.98 -8.76 30.83
CA GLY A 80 14.76 -10.19 30.99
C GLY A 80 13.30 -10.66 30.87
N VAL A 81 12.34 -9.74 30.60
CA VAL A 81 10.95 -10.12 30.31
C VAL A 81 10.90 -10.99 29.06
N ARG A 82 10.22 -12.14 29.14
CA ARG A 82 10.13 -13.09 28.04
C ARG A 82 8.95 -12.77 27.12
N ILE A 83 9.23 -12.52 25.87
CA ILE A 83 8.27 -12.13 24.86
C ILE A 83 8.24 -13.13 23.72
N LEU A 84 7.05 -13.49 23.26
CA LEU A 84 6.82 -14.30 22.08
C LEU A 84 6.15 -13.47 21.00
N ASP A 85 6.70 -13.50 19.79
CA ASP A 85 6.04 -13.03 18.56
C ASP A 85 5.81 -14.23 17.62
N PRO A 86 4.59 -14.81 17.59
CA PRO A 86 4.28 -15.98 16.75
C PRO A 86 4.15 -15.67 15.25
N PHE A 87 4.15 -14.40 14.87
CA PHE A 87 4.06 -13.93 13.48
C PHE A 87 5.02 -12.75 13.25
N MET A 88 6.32 -12.96 13.48
CA MET A 88 7.30 -11.88 13.56
C MET A 88 7.46 -11.05 12.28
N GLY A 89 7.09 -11.59 11.12
CA GLY A 89 7.11 -10.88 9.83
C GLY A 89 8.42 -10.15 9.58
N GLY A 90 8.36 -8.82 9.55
CA GLY A 90 9.52 -7.96 9.37
C GLY A 90 10.26 -7.57 10.66
N GLY A 91 10.03 -8.24 11.80
CA GLY A 91 10.81 -8.12 13.01
C GLY A 91 10.57 -6.90 13.89
N THR A 92 9.48 -6.15 13.69
CA THR A 92 9.23 -4.91 14.44
C THR A 92 9.16 -5.15 15.95
N THR A 93 8.41 -6.18 16.39
CA THR A 93 8.34 -6.58 17.82
C THR A 93 9.70 -7.00 18.32
N VAL A 94 10.40 -7.86 17.56
CA VAL A 94 11.69 -8.43 17.95
C VAL A 94 12.71 -7.33 18.20
N VAL A 95 12.86 -6.39 17.26
CA VAL A 95 13.83 -5.28 17.37
C VAL A 95 13.50 -4.36 18.55
N GLU A 96 12.26 -3.96 18.74
CA GLU A 96 11.90 -3.04 19.82
C GLU A 96 11.95 -3.74 21.20
N ALA A 97 11.64 -5.05 21.28
CA ALA A 97 11.79 -5.83 22.52
C ALA A 97 13.28 -5.96 22.93
N LEU A 98 14.17 -6.24 21.98
CA LEU A 98 15.62 -6.31 22.26
C LEU A 98 16.18 -4.96 22.74
N ARG A 99 15.71 -3.84 22.19
CA ARG A 99 16.08 -2.50 22.65
C ARG A 99 15.70 -2.25 24.13
N LEU A 100 14.59 -2.88 24.58
CA LEU A 100 14.13 -2.78 25.97
C LEU A 100 14.77 -3.80 26.92
N GLY A 101 15.76 -4.57 26.44
CA GLY A 101 16.44 -5.59 27.24
C GLY A 101 15.65 -6.87 27.46
N CYS A 102 14.58 -7.11 26.70
CA CYS A 102 13.76 -8.31 26.82
C CYS A 102 14.43 -9.54 26.19
N HIS A 103 13.99 -10.73 26.65
CA HIS A 103 14.25 -12.01 25.97
C HIS A 103 13.12 -12.27 24.97
N VAL A 104 13.44 -12.30 23.67
CA VAL A 104 12.43 -12.42 22.63
C VAL A 104 12.58 -13.69 21.82
N THR A 105 11.48 -14.40 21.62
CA THR A 105 11.34 -15.50 20.67
C THR A 105 10.46 -15.05 19.52
N GLY A 106 11.02 -15.02 18.31
CA GLY A 106 10.30 -14.69 17.08
C GLY A 106 10.11 -15.93 16.21
N ILE A 107 8.87 -16.16 15.75
CA ILE A 107 8.53 -17.28 14.88
C ILE A 107 7.91 -16.73 13.59
N ASP A 108 8.28 -17.31 12.46
CA ASP A 108 7.55 -17.14 11.20
C ASP A 108 7.65 -18.41 10.36
N LEU A 109 6.58 -18.73 9.66
CA LEU A 109 6.54 -19.81 8.70
C LEU A 109 7.40 -19.50 7.46
N ASN A 110 7.50 -18.21 7.11
CA ASN A 110 8.12 -17.75 5.88
C ASN A 110 9.63 -17.59 6.06
N PRO A 111 10.49 -18.37 5.34
CA PRO A 111 11.93 -18.26 5.46
C PRO A 111 12.49 -16.88 5.11
N VAL A 112 11.78 -16.11 4.25
CA VAL A 112 12.20 -14.74 3.91
C VAL A 112 12.01 -13.80 5.10
N ALA A 113 10.91 -13.92 5.86
CA ALA A 113 10.70 -13.18 7.10
C ALA A 113 11.81 -13.51 8.12
N TRP A 114 12.06 -14.81 8.31
CA TRP A 114 13.11 -15.26 9.19
C TRP A 114 14.50 -14.68 8.82
N PHE A 115 14.86 -14.70 7.54
CA PHE A 115 16.13 -14.15 7.06
C PHE A 115 16.23 -12.63 7.27
N ILE A 116 15.13 -11.90 7.04
CA ILE A 116 15.04 -10.45 7.30
C ILE A 116 15.38 -10.18 8.76
N VAL A 117 14.65 -10.80 9.68
CA VAL A 117 14.84 -10.55 11.13
C VAL A 117 16.22 -10.99 11.59
N LYS A 118 16.70 -12.16 11.11
CA LYS A 118 18.06 -12.62 11.39
C LYS A 118 19.10 -11.58 11.03
N THR A 119 19.03 -11.02 9.82
CA THR A 119 20.01 -10.02 9.38
C THR A 119 19.81 -8.67 10.06
N GLU A 120 18.61 -8.31 10.51
CA GLU A 120 18.35 -7.09 11.30
C GLU A 120 19.04 -7.17 12.67
N VAL A 121 18.94 -8.31 13.37
CA VAL A 121 19.44 -8.43 14.75
C VAL A 121 20.86 -9.01 14.88
N GLU A 122 21.42 -9.60 13.82
CA GLU A 122 22.77 -10.18 13.85
C GLU A 122 23.83 -9.12 14.16
N PRO A 123 24.68 -9.30 15.21
CA PRO A 123 25.75 -8.36 15.51
C PRO A 123 26.85 -8.43 14.45
N ILE A 124 27.33 -7.26 14.02
CA ILE A 124 28.42 -7.19 13.04
C ILE A 124 29.25 -5.91 13.22
N ASN A 125 30.55 -6.01 13.06
CA ASN A 125 31.41 -4.84 13.02
C ASN A 125 31.23 -4.10 11.68
N ILE A 126 30.99 -2.80 11.75
CA ILE A 126 30.74 -1.95 10.58
C ILE A 126 31.94 -1.88 9.63
N GLU A 127 33.16 -1.90 10.18
CA GLU A 127 34.38 -1.85 9.36
C GLU A 127 34.60 -3.17 8.61
N ASP A 128 34.31 -4.32 9.24
CA ASP A 128 34.37 -5.62 8.57
C ASP A 128 33.34 -5.70 7.43
N LEU A 129 32.16 -5.17 7.66
CA LEU A 129 31.10 -5.08 6.64
C LEU A 129 31.52 -4.22 5.44
N LYS A 130 32.16 -3.08 5.70
CA LYS A 130 32.72 -2.21 4.62
C LYS A 130 33.87 -2.89 3.90
N ALA A 131 34.75 -3.61 4.65
CA ALA A 131 35.85 -4.37 4.08
C ALA A 131 35.34 -5.50 3.15
N ALA A 132 34.30 -6.23 3.58
CA ALA A 132 33.64 -7.27 2.75
C ALA A 132 33.07 -6.69 1.44
N PHE A 133 32.40 -5.57 1.51
CA PHE A 133 31.90 -4.89 0.31
C PHE A 133 33.03 -4.47 -0.64
N LYS A 134 34.14 -3.97 -0.09
CA LYS A 134 35.31 -3.59 -0.89
C LYS A 134 35.99 -4.81 -1.52
N ARG A 135 36.09 -5.95 -0.79
CA ARG A 135 36.58 -7.22 -1.36
C ARG A 135 35.68 -7.68 -2.52
N LEU A 136 34.35 -7.64 -2.31
CA LEU A 136 33.37 -7.98 -3.35
C LEU A 136 33.52 -7.07 -4.57
N GLU A 137 33.67 -5.77 -4.38
CA GLU A 137 33.87 -4.79 -5.46
C GLU A 137 35.12 -5.12 -6.32
N GLN A 138 36.18 -5.58 -5.68
CA GLN A 138 37.48 -5.86 -6.27
C GLN A 138 37.66 -7.33 -6.70
N SER A 139 36.71 -8.23 -6.39
CA SER A 139 36.79 -9.64 -6.78
C SER A 139 36.87 -9.78 -8.31
N LEU A 140 37.71 -10.70 -8.77
CA LEU A 140 37.93 -10.89 -10.20
C LEU A 140 36.86 -11.80 -10.81
N THR A 141 36.29 -11.37 -11.91
CA THR A 141 35.38 -12.18 -12.71
C THR A 141 36.11 -13.06 -13.72
N SER A 142 35.42 -13.99 -14.36
CA SER A 142 35.95 -14.84 -15.41
C SER A 142 36.55 -14.07 -16.60
N SER A 143 36.19 -12.79 -16.74
CA SER A 143 36.72 -11.91 -17.80
C SER A 143 38.04 -11.24 -17.40
N GLY A 144 38.54 -11.43 -16.19
CA GLY A 144 39.72 -10.75 -15.64
C GLY A 144 39.49 -9.31 -15.19
N LYS A 145 38.24 -8.80 -15.28
CA LYS A 145 37.86 -7.49 -14.74
C LYS A 145 37.43 -7.64 -13.29
N THR A 146 37.51 -6.56 -12.52
CA THR A 146 36.85 -6.51 -11.22
C THR A 146 35.31 -6.65 -11.38
N LEU A 147 34.63 -7.17 -10.37
CA LEU A 147 33.18 -7.34 -10.37
C LEU A 147 32.48 -6.02 -10.71
N LYS A 148 32.90 -4.93 -10.10
CA LYS A 148 32.36 -3.59 -10.38
C LYS A 148 32.53 -3.18 -11.84
N GLU A 149 33.72 -3.28 -12.37
CA GLU A 149 34.01 -2.94 -13.76
C GLU A 149 33.21 -3.81 -14.72
N GLU A 150 33.09 -5.10 -14.42
CA GLU A 150 32.32 -6.05 -15.21
C GLU A 150 30.84 -5.64 -15.27
N LEU A 151 30.21 -5.46 -14.11
CA LEU A 151 28.79 -5.12 -14.05
C LEU A 151 28.50 -3.74 -14.66
N LEU A 152 29.34 -2.73 -14.43
CA LEU A 152 29.19 -1.41 -15.01
C LEU A 152 29.41 -1.41 -16.52
N SER A 153 30.27 -2.27 -17.07
CA SER A 153 30.53 -2.33 -18.51
C SER A 153 29.28 -2.60 -19.36
N HIS A 154 28.28 -3.29 -18.78
CA HIS A 154 27.00 -3.57 -19.42
C HIS A 154 26.03 -2.37 -19.40
N TYR A 155 26.32 -1.33 -18.60
CA TYR A 155 25.50 -0.14 -18.42
C TYR A 155 26.24 1.16 -18.81
N LYS A 156 27.11 1.09 -19.83
CA LYS A 156 27.78 2.26 -20.42
C LYS A 156 27.00 2.82 -21.61
N THR A 157 27.14 4.10 -21.87
CA THR A 157 26.52 4.80 -23.00
C THR A 157 27.37 6.00 -23.43
N GLU A 158 27.05 6.55 -24.58
CA GLU A 158 27.68 7.77 -25.09
C GLU A 158 27.06 9.02 -24.46
N CYS A 159 27.90 9.95 -24.00
CA CYS A 159 27.41 11.24 -23.52
C CYS A 159 27.06 12.14 -24.71
N PRO A 160 25.83 12.68 -24.78
CA PRO A 160 25.44 13.56 -25.88
C PRO A 160 26.15 14.94 -25.88
N CYS A 161 26.84 15.28 -24.78
CA CYS A 161 27.43 16.60 -24.58
C CYS A 161 28.95 16.66 -24.77
N CYS A 162 29.69 15.59 -24.44
CA CYS A 162 31.16 15.58 -24.52
C CYS A 162 31.69 15.27 -25.92
N GLY A 163 30.81 15.08 -26.91
CA GLY A 163 31.15 14.75 -28.30
C GLY A 163 31.17 13.26 -28.63
N ALA A 164 30.95 12.96 -29.88
CA ALA A 164 30.97 11.61 -30.43
C ALA A 164 32.34 10.95 -30.25
N GLY A 165 32.36 9.81 -29.58
CA GLY A 165 33.56 8.95 -29.48
C GLY A 165 34.03 8.59 -28.07
N ARG A 166 33.50 9.16 -27.03
CA ARG A 166 33.82 8.76 -25.65
C ARG A 166 32.65 8.01 -24.99
N GLU A 167 32.79 6.71 -24.92
CA GLU A 167 31.83 5.77 -24.33
C GLU A 167 31.92 5.73 -22.79
N GLU A 168 32.01 6.86 -22.11
CA GLU A 168 32.37 6.93 -20.68
C GLU A 168 31.20 7.32 -19.76
N ALA A 169 30.03 7.62 -20.33
CA ALA A 169 28.86 7.90 -19.50
C ALA A 169 28.19 6.61 -19.01
N ASP A 170 27.65 6.68 -17.79
CA ASP A 170 26.93 5.58 -17.17
C ASP A 170 25.42 5.67 -17.43
N ILE A 171 24.77 4.53 -17.66
CA ILE A 171 23.33 4.40 -17.69
C ILE A 171 22.83 4.36 -16.23
N ILE A 172 21.96 5.32 -15.86
CA ILE A 172 21.21 5.27 -14.61
C ILE A 172 20.00 4.38 -14.81
N TYR A 173 19.16 4.73 -15.83
CA TYR A 173 17.95 3.97 -16.18
C TYR A 173 17.83 3.80 -17.69
N THR A 174 17.37 2.62 -18.10
CA THR A 174 16.90 2.35 -19.47
C THR A 174 15.37 2.23 -19.44
N PHE A 175 14.70 2.93 -20.35
CA PHE A 175 13.25 2.90 -20.48
C PHE A 175 12.84 1.98 -21.62
N TRP A 176 11.95 1.02 -21.31
CA TRP A 176 11.46 0.01 -22.23
C TRP A 176 9.97 0.11 -22.43
N VAL A 177 9.46 -0.28 -23.59
CA VAL A 177 8.05 -0.42 -23.87
C VAL A 177 7.73 -1.83 -24.37
N LYS A 178 6.65 -2.41 -23.85
CA LYS A 178 6.09 -3.69 -24.37
C LYS A 178 5.29 -3.41 -25.61
N SER A 179 5.33 -4.33 -26.57
CA SER A 179 4.55 -4.26 -27.80
C SER A 179 3.53 -5.38 -27.85
N ALA A 180 2.24 -5.02 -27.94
CA ALA A 180 1.18 -5.97 -28.23
C ALA A 180 1.21 -6.31 -29.72
N ILE A 181 0.76 -7.51 -30.08
CA ILE A 181 0.54 -7.86 -31.48
C ILE A 181 -0.89 -7.46 -31.87
N CYS A 182 -1.03 -6.69 -32.93
CA CYS A 182 -2.33 -6.26 -33.42
C CYS A 182 -3.26 -7.48 -33.65
N THR A 183 -4.44 -7.46 -33.07
CA THR A 183 -5.38 -8.59 -33.14
C THR A 183 -6.12 -8.70 -34.45
N ASN A 184 -6.01 -7.68 -35.33
CA ASN A 184 -6.52 -7.72 -36.71
C ASN A 184 -5.71 -8.75 -37.52
N PRO A 185 -6.34 -9.80 -38.09
CA PRO A 185 -5.67 -10.86 -38.84
C PRO A 185 -4.86 -10.36 -40.04
N THR A 186 -5.29 -9.28 -40.68
CA THR A 186 -4.63 -8.70 -41.85
C THR A 186 -3.50 -7.72 -41.50
N CYS A 187 -3.44 -7.24 -40.26
CA CYS A 187 -2.44 -6.28 -39.82
C CYS A 187 -1.26 -6.95 -39.11
N ARG A 188 -1.53 -7.62 -37.98
CA ARG A 188 -0.55 -8.33 -37.11
C ARG A 188 0.73 -7.57 -36.76
N LYS A 189 0.76 -6.25 -36.93
CA LYS A 189 1.95 -5.44 -36.60
C LYS A 189 2.13 -5.32 -35.11
N PRO A 190 3.38 -5.25 -34.61
CA PRO A 190 3.65 -4.91 -33.22
C PRO A 190 3.22 -3.48 -32.93
N VAL A 191 2.54 -3.28 -31.79
CA VAL A 191 2.00 -2.00 -31.31
C VAL A 191 2.63 -1.67 -29.97
N PRO A 192 3.59 -0.74 -29.90
CA PRO A 192 4.16 -0.31 -28.63
C PRO A 192 3.07 0.30 -27.71
N LEU A 193 3.01 -0.16 -26.46
CA LEU A 193 1.92 0.18 -25.52
C LEU A 193 2.29 1.41 -24.68
N PHE A 194 2.22 2.60 -25.25
CA PHE A 194 2.45 3.85 -24.55
C PHE A 194 1.14 4.39 -23.93
N PRO A 195 1.07 4.61 -22.61
CA PRO A 195 -0.06 5.31 -21.97
C PRO A 195 -0.05 6.81 -22.30
N ASP A 196 1.14 7.38 -22.35
CA ASP A 196 1.47 8.76 -22.71
C ASP A 196 2.87 8.79 -23.34
N TYR A 197 3.30 9.95 -23.79
CA TYR A 197 4.63 10.15 -24.36
C TYR A 197 5.55 11.02 -23.47
N ILE A 198 5.27 11.01 -22.16
CA ILE A 198 6.05 11.75 -21.14
C ILE A 198 7.01 10.77 -20.46
N ILE A 199 8.31 10.99 -20.63
CA ILE A 199 9.34 10.18 -19.96
C ILE A 199 9.53 10.68 -18.53
N ALA A 200 9.64 12.01 -18.35
CA ALA A 200 9.81 12.63 -17.05
C ALA A 200 9.17 14.03 -17.00
N MET A 201 8.72 14.44 -15.82
CA MET A 201 8.29 15.80 -15.54
C MET A 201 8.99 16.31 -14.30
N LYS A 202 9.60 17.50 -14.40
CA LYS A 202 10.37 18.12 -13.32
C LYS A 202 9.93 19.57 -13.15
N SER A 203 10.22 20.17 -12.01
CA SER A 203 9.97 21.60 -11.75
C SER A 203 11.22 22.20 -11.12
N PRO A 204 12.30 22.36 -11.90
CA PRO A 204 13.54 22.95 -11.40
C PRO A 204 13.31 24.39 -10.98
N THR A 205 14.05 24.83 -9.96
CA THR A 205 14.09 26.24 -9.56
C THR A 205 15.16 26.96 -10.40
N VAL A 206 14.71 27.83 -11.27
CA VAL A 206 15.60 28.63 -12.13
C VAL A 206 15.83 29.98 -11.49
N ARG A 207 17.07 30.48 -11.56
CA ARG A 207 17.43 31.86 -11.22
C ARG A 207 17.39 32.70 -12.48
N TYR A 208 16.71 33.81 -12.45
CA TYR A 208 16.55 34.66 -13.61
C TYR A 208 16.54 36.15 -13.27
N LEU A 209 16.82 36.97 -14.30
CA LEU A 209 16.58 38.39 -14.28
C LEU A 209 15.33 38.68 -15.07
N PRO A 210 14.26 39.18 -14.42
CA PRO A 210 13.05 39.55 -15.12
C PRO A 210 13.28 40.82 -15.97
N ASP A 211 12.46 40.90 -17.03
CA ASP A 211 12.30 42.15 -17.80
C ASP A 211 13.58 42.72 -18.43
N TYR A 212 14.49 41.87 -18.90
CA TYR A 212 15.68 42.30 -19.59
C TYR A 212 15.31 42.87 -20.96
N LYS A 213 15.69 44.17 -21.25
CA LYS A 213 15.32 44.84 -22.48
C LYS A 213 16.39 44.66 -23.54
N CYS A 214 16.02 44.24 -24.73
CA CYS A 214 16.91 44.09 -25.86
C CYS A 214 17.32 45.46 -26.41
N ASN A 215 18.60 45.78 -26.44
CA ASN A 215 19.13 47.04 -26.98
C ASN A 215 18.92 47.24 -28.50
N SER A 216 18.62 46.11 -29.22
CA SER A 216 18.44 46.15 -30.69
C SER A 216 16.98 46.22 -31.16
N CYS A 217 16.04 45.55 -30.40
CA CYS A 217 14.62 45.54 -30.79
C CYS A 217 13.69 46.08 -29.71
N SER A 218 14.23 46.56 -28.58
CA SER A 218 13.53 47.20 -27.46
C SER A 218 12.48 46.28 -26.80
N LYS A 219 12.37 45.01 -27.19
CA LYS A 219 11.46 44.04 -26.58
C LYS A 219 12.05 43.44 -25.32
N GLU A 220 11.21 43.18 -24.34
CA GLU A 220 11.59 42.59 -23.06
C GLU A 220 11.51 41.08 -23.08
N PHE A 221 12.42 40.44 -22.33
CA PHE A 221 12.45 38.97 -22.11
C PHE A 221 13.09 38.63 -20.75
N ASP A 222 12.84 37.46 -20.24
CA ASP A 222 13.47 37.00 -18.98
C ASP A 222 14.81 36.32 -19.29
N LEU A 223 15.85 36.73 -18.55
CA LEU A 223 17.20 36.21 -18.74
C LEU A 223 17.50 35.10 -17.74
N ASP A 224 17.70 33.88 -18.23
CA ASP A 224 18.08 32.74 -17.39
C ASP A 224 19.57 32.84 -17.05
N ILE A 225 19.86 33.04 -15.75
CA ILE A 225 21.21 33.16 -15.21
C ILE A 225 21.67 31.91 -14.44
N GLY A 226 20.93 30.82 -14.54
CA GLY A 226 21.40 29.49 -14.09
C GLY A 226 22.75 29.17 -14.77
N ARG A 227 23.62 28.38 -14.16
CA ARG A 227 24.89 27.97 -14.79
C ARG A 227 24.59 27.36 -16.15
N ALA A 228 25.01 28.08 -17.20
CA ALA A 228 24.70 27.69 -18.55
C ALA A 228 25.38 26.40 -18.92
N SER A 229 24.61 25.46 -19.33
CA SER A 229 25.01 24.43 -20.26
C SER A 229 24.45 24.82 -21.62
N PHE A 230 25.26 24.68 -22.66
CA PHE A 230 24.95 25.08 -24.01
C PHE A 230 23.67 24.43 -24.53
N ILE A 231 22.66 25.22 -24.86
CA ILE A 231 21.48 24.79 -25.59
C ILE A 231 21.79 24.98 -27.09
N SER A 232 21.61 23.95 -27.90
CA SER A 232 21.66 24.12 -29.34
C SER A 232 20.58 25.12 -29.75
N GLU A 233 20.90 25.96 -30.73
CA GLU A 233 20.03 27.06 -31.17
C GLU A 233 18.61 26.67 -31.56
N GLU A 234 18.40 25.40 -31.90
CA GLU A 234 17.11 24.84 -32.35
C GLU A 234 16.10 24.56 -31.23
N SER A 235 16.56 24.40 -29.98
CA SER A 235 15.66 24.06 -28.85
C SER A 235 15.07 25.28 -28.13
N LEU A 236 15.35 26.50 -28.58
CA LEU A 236 14.99 27.75 -27.92
C LEU A 236 13.63 28.34 -28.31
N MET A 237 12.90 27.73 -29.22
CA MET A 237 11.56 28.20 -29.61
C MET A 237 10.51 27.73 -28.59
N VAL A 238 10.52 28.36 -27.43
CA VAL A 238 9.45 28.13 -26.45
C VAL A 238 8.32 29.10 -26.71
N ASN A 239 7.20 28.57 -27.17
CA ASN A 239 5.96 29.31 -27.20
C ASN A 239 5.41 29.41 -25.77
N ASN A 240 5.41 30.65 -25.29
CA ASN A 240 4.63 31.21 -24.18
C ASN A 240 4.25 30.32 -22.98
N PRO A 241 4.97 30.33 -21.84
CA PRO A 241 4.51 29.66 -20.65
C PRO A 241 3.41 30.47 -19.93
N ARG A 242 2.26 29.87 -19.66
CA ARG A 242 1.37 30.32 -18.59
C ARG A 242 2.12 30.10 -17.26
N ASP A 243 2.03 31.07 -16.35
CA ASP A 243 2.58 30.86 -15.01
C ASP A 243 1.74 29.83 -14.22
N ALA A 244 2.24 29.37 -13.08
CA ALA A 244 1.58 28.39 -12.23
C ALA A 244 0.23 28.86 -11.65
N SER A 245 -0.14 30.14 -11.82
CA SER A 245 -1.44 30.71 -11.40
C SER A 245 -2.45 30.77 -12.52
N GLY A 246 -2.09 30.40 -13.77
CA GLY A 246 -2.99 30.47 -14.92
C GLY A 246 -3.18 31.88 -15.47
N ASP A 247 -2.44 32.87 -14.99
CA ASP A 247 -2.55 34.26 -15.37
C ASP A 247 -1.81 34.54 -16.69
N LEU A 248 -2.52 35.07 -17.66
CA LEU A 248 -2.04 35.49 -18.99
C LEU A 248 -1.13 36.73 -18.90
N ARG A 249 -0.19 36.75 -17.98
CA ARG A 249 0.78 37.83 -17.93
C ARG A 249 1.87 37.66 -18.98
N SER A 250 1.69 38.39 -20.01
CA SER A 250 2.67 38.78 -21.00
C SER A 250 3.36 37.70 -21.83
N ASN A 251 3.42 37.96 -23.13
CA ASN A 251 4.23 37.34 -24.18
C ASN A 251 5.76 37.46 -23.89
N LYS A 252 6.21 37.19 -22.67
CA LYS A 252 7.62 37.23 -22.30
C LYS A 252 8.32 35.96 -22.72
N ARG A 253 9.34 36.10 -23.53
CA ARG A 253 10.22 35.00 -23.94
C ARG A 253 11.40 34.92 -22.98
N TRP A 254 12.00 33.74 -22.90
CA TRP A 254 13.19 33.45 -22.09
C TRP A 254 14.41 33.29 -22.97
N ALA A 255 15.57 33.72 -22.49
CA ALA A 255 16.84 33.50 -23.19
C ALA A 255 17.93 33.12 -22.19
N PRO A 256 18.77 32.10 -22.47
CA PRO A 256 19.87 31.72 -21.62
C PRO A 256 20.99 32.75 -21.70
N TYR A 257 21.57 33.07 -20.54
CA TYR A 257 22.78 33.88 -20.44
C TYR A 257 24.01 32.99 -20.60
N ASN A 258 24.91 33.36 -21.48
CA ASN A 258 26.22 32.75 -21.59
C ASN A 258 27.19 33.42 -20.61
N PRO A 259 27.64 32.73 -19.54
CA PRO A 259 28.51 33.31 -18.53
C PRO A 259 29.97 33.46 -19.01
N ILE A 260 30.39 32.70 -20.03
CA ILE A 260 31.75 32.78 -20.60
C ILE A 260 31.86 34.02 -21.44
N ASP A 261 31.02 34.18 -22.42
CA ASP A 261 31.00 35.30 -23.33
C ASP A 261 30.21 36.51 -22.79
N LYS A 262 29.59 36.41 -21.63
CA LYS A 262 28.77 37.44 -20.97
C LYS A 262 27.71 38.02 -21.90
N ASN A 263 27.15 37.20 -22.76
CA ASN A 263 26.18 37.60 -23.76
C ASN A 263 24.88 36.79 -23.71
N VAL A 264 23.89 37.21 -24.48
CA VAL A 264 22.62 36.53 -24.70
C VAL A 264 22.17 36.72 -26.15
N LYS A 265 21.57 35.70 -26.75
CA LYS A 265 20.88 35.81 -28.04
C LYS A 265 19.43 36.25 -27.77
N CYS A 266 19.06 37.43 -28.29
CA CYS A 266 17.70 37.94 -28.11
C CYS A 266 16.65 36.96 -28.71
N PRO A 267 15.63 36.54 -27.97
CA PRO A 267 14.62 35.62 -28.46
C PRO A 267 13.61 36.24 -29.44
N TRP A 268 13.72 37.56 -29.70
CA TRP A 268 12.85 38.31 -30.59
C TRP A 268 13.51 38.65 -31.92
N CYS A 269 14.75 39.12 -31.87
CA CYS A 269 15.45 39.58 -33.09
C CYS A 269 16.71 38.76 -33.44
N SER A 270 16.98 37.70 -32.67
CA SER A 270 18.11 36.76 -32.84
C SER A 270 19.52 37.40 -32.78
N LYS A 271 19.61 38.70 -32.48
CA LYS A 271 20.94 39.37 -32.31
C LYS A 271 21.57 38.96 -30.97
N ILE A 272 22.89 38.80 -31.00
CA ILE A 272 23.69 38.56 -29.78
C ILE A 272 23.91 39.94 -29.08
N ILE A 273 23.61 39.95 -27.78
CA ILE A 273 23.65 41.16 -26.93
C ILE A 273 24.63 40.91 -25.81
N MET A 274 25.58 41.84 -25.60
CA MET A 274 26.46 41.80 -24.46
C MET A 274 25.69 42.27 -23.21
N VAL A 275 25.65 41.40 -22.17
CA VAL A 275 24.90 41.63 -20.92
C VAL A 275 25.84 42.12 -19.79
N GLY A 276 27.13 41.87 -19.93
CA GLY A 276 28.10 42.14 -18.88
C GLY A 276 27.98 41.17 -17.67
N PRO A 277 28.71 41.37 -16.57
CA PRO A 277 28.67 40.54 -15.39
C PRO A 277 27.39 40.76 -14.58
N VAL A 278 26.60 39.69 -14.39
CA VAL A 278 25.28 39.72 -13.73
C VAL A 278 25.35 39.69 -12.21
N ASN A 279 26.41 40.17 -11.59
CA ASN A 279 26.63 40.02 -10.13
C ASN A 279 25.84 41.00 -9.25
N ALA A 280 25.29 42.07 -9.78
CA ALA A 280 24.77 43.22 -9.00
C ALA A 280 23.24 43.39 -9.05
N VAL A 281 22.47 42.54 -9.75
CA VAL A 281 21.04 42.77 -9.96
C VAL A 281 20.20 41.83 -9.08
N LYS A 282 19.03 42.28 -8.63
CA LYS A 282 18.06 41.49 -7.86
C LYS A 282 17.64 40.23 -8.65
N LYS A 283 18.09 39.08 -8.18
CA LYS A 283 17.84 37.78 -8.81
C LYS A 283 16.55 37.20 -8.26
N GLU A 284 15.66 36.77 -9.13
CA GLU A 284 14.45 36.06 -8.73
C GLU A 284 14.61 34.54 -8.91
N LYS A 285 13.87 33.80 -8.11
CA LYS A 285 13.79 32.33 -8.22
C LYS A 285 12.39 31.93 -8.62
N LYS A 286 12.26 31.13 -9.67
CA LYS A 286 10.97 30.61 -10.13
C LYS A 286 11.09 29.14 -10.41
N LYS A 287 10.07 28.38 -10.02
CA LYS A 287 9.92 26.97 -10.44
C LYS A 287 9.35 26.96 -11.86
N ILE A 288 10.04 26.30 -12.77
CA ILE A 288 9.61 26.18 -14.17
C ILE A 288 9.32 24.70 -14.45
N PRO A 289 8.08 24.36 -14.86
CA PRO A 289 7.78 23.01 -15.32
C PRO A 289 8.63 22.63 -16.52
N LEU A 290 9.08 21.39 -16.58
CA LEU A 290 9.96 20.86 -17.59
C LEU A 290 9.58 19.41 -17.87
N ALA A 291 9.18 19.10 -19.12
CA ALA A 291 8.82 17.76 -19.54
C ALA A 291 9.87 17.18 -20.49
N VAL A 292 10.28 15.93 -20.24
CA VAL A 292 11.05 15.12 -21.20
C VAL A 292 10.07 14.28 -21.99
N LEU A 293 10.03 14.45 -23.29
CA LEU A 293 9.04 13.89 -24.18
C LEU A 293 9.66 12.93 -25.20
N LEU A 294 8.89 11.90 -25.54
CA LEU A 294 9.15 11.00 -26.65
C LEU A 294 8.28 11.40 -27.85
N CYS A 295 8.87 11.62 -29.00
CA CYS A 295 8.08 11.82 -30.21
C CYS A 295 7.62 10.47 -30.79
N PRO A 296 6.30 10.20 -30.95
CA PRO A 296 5.79 8.96 -31.50
C PRO A 296 6.11 8.78 -33.00
N HIS A 297 6.48 9.83 -33.68
CA HIS A 297 6.71 9.81 -35.13
C HIS A 297 8.18 9.55 -35.53
N CYS A 298 9.13 10.14 -34.81
CA CYS A 298 10.56 9.98 -35.11
C CYS A 298 11.36 9.34 -33.97
N SER A 299 10.71 8.99 -32.88
CA SER A 299 11.30 8.39 -31.66
C SER A 299 12.40 9.26 -31.04
N SER A 300 12.41 10.57 -31.29
CA SER A 300 13.34 11.50 -30.66
C SER A 300 12.93 11.77 -29.22
N VAL A 301 13.91 11.94 -28.35
CA VAL A 301 13.75 12.40 -26.96
C VAL A 301 14.09 13.87 -26.94
N TRP A 302 13.17 14.70 -26.47
CA TRP A 302 13.33 16.15 -26.46
C TRP A 302 12.60 16.79 -25.27
N GLN A 303 12.79 18.09 -25.07
CA GLN A 303 12.26 18.79 -23.91
C GLN A 303 11.25 19.84 -24.26
N TYR A 304 10.24 19.95 -23.38
CA TYR A 304 9.31 21.04 -23.34
C TYR A 304 9.45 21.81 -22.01
N ARG A 305 9.67 23.13 -22.11
CA ARG A 305 9.81 24.03 -20.94
C ARG A 305 8.52 24.82 -20.77
N GLY A 306 7.94 24.82 -19.57
CA GLY A 306 6.68 25.45 -19.24
C GLY A 306 5.57 24.43 -18.99
N THR A 307 4.33 24.94 -18.78
CA THR A 307 3.16 24.07 -18.63
C THR A 307 2.90 23.34 -19.95
N LEU A 308 2.87 22.00 -19.88
CA LEU A 308 2.69 21.16 -21.07
C LEU A 308 1.29 21.35 -21.64
N PRO A 309 1.14 21.79 -22.91
CA PRO A 309 -0.17 21.93 -23.56
C PRO A 309 -0.72 20.55 -24.00
N ASP A 310 -2.00 20.53 -24.40
CA ASP A 310 -2.64 19.30 -24.90
C ASP A 310 -1.98 18.75 -26.16
N GLU A 311 -1.47 19.64 -27.03
CA GLU A 311 -0.71 19.31 -28.23
C GLU A 311 0.66 19.96 -28.24
N VAL A 312 1.67 19.20 -28.63
CA VAL A 312 3.05 19.67 -28.80
C VAL A 312 3.57 19.31 -30.20
N SER A 313 4.43 20.16 -30.76
CA SER A 313 5.13 19.89 -32.03
C SER A 313 6.56 19.45 -31.77
N CYS A 314 6.94 18.33 -32.34
CA CYS A 314 8.31 17.82 -32.23
C CYS A 314 9.29 18.74 -32.97
N PRO A 315 10.35 19.26 -32.32
CA PRO A 315 11.31 20.17 -32.96
C PRO A 315 12.14 19.52 -34.08
N LEU A 316 12.24 18.18 -34.12
CA LEU A 316 13.05 17.44 -35.07
C LEU A 316 12.28 17.00 -36.33
N CYS A 317 11.00 16.61 -36.19
CA CYS A 317 10.19 16.18 -37.34
C CYS A 317 8.99 17.09 -37.64
N SER A 318 8.82 18.15 -36.88
CA SER A 318 7.73 19.16 -37.01
C SER A 318 6.30 18.62 -36.91
N LYS A 319 6.12 17.32 -36.57
CA LYS A 319 4.77 16.72 -36.40
C LYS A 319 4.22 17.01 -35.03
N SER A 320 2.92 17.38 -34.99
CA SER A 320 2.19 17.61 -33.73
C SER A 320 1.59 16.31 -33.19
N TYR A 321 1.51 16.22 -31.86
CA TYR A 321 0.91 15.09 -31.15
C TYR A 321 0.55 15.50 -29.72
N SER A 322 -0.37 14.75 -29.10
CA SER A 322 -0.67 14.93 -27.67
C SER A 322 0.33 14.15 -26.84
N ALA A 323 1.09 14.83 -25.97
CA ALA A 323 2.03 14.18 -25.06
C ALA A 323 1.31 13.37 -23.96
N HIS A 324 0.12 13.82 -23.53
CA HIS A 324 -0.68 13.20 -22.47
C HIS A 324 -1.48 11.98 -22.93
N LYS A 325 -1.55 11.72 -24.25
CA LYS A 325 -2.42 10.70 -24.83
C LYS A 325 -1.65 9.74 -25.72
N GLY A 326 -1.31 8.59 -25.15
CA GLY A 326 -0.73 7.49 -25.91
C GLY A 326 -1.77 6.65 -26.66
N ASN A 327 -1.38 5.46 -27.05
CA ASN A 327 -2.24 4.50 -27.75
C ASN A 327 -2.90 3.48 -26.84
N THR A 328 -2.68 3.56 -25.50
CA THR A 328 -3.35 2.71 -24.51
C THR A 328 -4.31 3.53 -23.65
N SER A 329 -5.26 2.87 -23.00
CA SER A 329 -6.19 3.46 -22.05
C SER A 329 -6.07 2.80 -20.67
N ASP A 330 -6.52 3.50 -19.60
CA ASP A 330 -6.53 3.01 -18.20
C ASP A 330 -7.32 1.70 -18.01
N LYS A 331 -8.19 1.36 -18.98
CA LYS A 331 -8.98 0.11 -18.99
C LYS A 331 -8.26 -1.06 -19.68
N GLY A 332 -6.96 -0.96 -19.93
CA GLY A 332 -6.16 -2.02 -20.55
C GLY A 332 -6.52 -2.28 -22.01
N SER A 333 -7.01 -1.29 -22.76
CA SER A 333 -7.21 -1.36 -24.19
C SER A 333 -6.14 -0.57 -24.94
N PHE A 334 -5.86 -0.96 -26.19
CA PHE A 334 -4.95 -0.25 -27.08
C PHE A 334 -5.60 0.02 -28.45
N ILE A 335 -5.08 1.00 -29.17
CA ILE A 335 -5.45 1.33 -30.55
C ILE A 335 -4.23 1.07 -31.43
N CYS A 336 -4.39 0.24 -32.46
CA CYS A 336 -3.33 0.01 -33.43
C CYS A 336 -3.16 1.23 -34.35
N PRO A 337 -1.99 1.87 -34.37
CA PRO A 337 -1.77 3.05 -35.22
C PRO A 337 -1.76 2.75 -36.72
N SER A 338 -1.58 1.47 -37.10
CA SER A 338 -1.54 1.06 -38.52
C SER A 338 -2.90 0.77 -39.13
N CYS A 339 -3.85 0.21 -38.38
CA CYS A 339 -5.18 -0.17 -38.90
C CYS A 339 -6.35 0.39 -38.10
N GLY A 340 -6.10 1.17 -37.03
CA GLY A 340 -7.13 1.81 -36.22
C GLY A 340 -7.95 0.88 -35.32
N ILE A 341 -7.73 -0.45 -35.33
CA ILE A 341 -8.49 -1.38 -34.48
C ILE A 341 -8.23 -1.06 -33.00
N LYS A 342 -9.32 -1.09 -32.23
CA LYS A 342 -9.26 -0.97 -30.77
C LYS A 342 -9.55 -2.34 -30.15
N ASP A 343 -8.67 -2.82 -29.29
CA ASP A 343 -8.83 -4.08 -28.58
C ASP A 343 -8.22 -4.03 -27.18
N LYS A 344 -8.46 -5.05 -26.36
CA LYS A 344 -7.87 -5.20 -25.03
C LYS A 344 -6.48 -5.84 -25.15
N VAL A 345 -5.53 -5.37 -24.34
CA VAL A 345 -4.17 -5.92 -24.24
C VAL A 345 -4.21 -7.41 -23.93
N ILE A 346 -5.11 -7.86 -23.02
CA ILE A 346 -5.24 -9.25 -22.65
C ILE A 346 -5.69 -10.16 -23.80
N ASN A 347 -6.46 -9.63 -24.76
CA ASN A 347 -6.84 -10.40 -25.97
C ASN A 347 -5.65 -10.63 -26.90
N SER A 348 -4.73 -9.65 -26.96
CA SER A 348 -3.48 -9.83 -27.72
C SER A 348 -2.57 -10.87 -27.06
N ILE A 349 -2.49 -10.89 -25.71
CA ILE A 349 -1.72 -11.90 -24.97
C ILE A 349 -2.27 -13.30 -25.24
N ARG A 350 -3.58 -13.50 -25.11
CA ARG A 350 -4.24 -14.81 -25.34
C ARG A 350 -4.07 -15.39 -26.73
N LYS A 351 -3.70 -14.56 -27.71
CA LYS A 351 -3.41 -14.99 -29.09
C LYS A 351 -1.94 -15.38 -29.32
N LEU A 352 -1.07 -15.13 -28.35
CA LEU A 352 0.32 -15.60 -28.37
C LEU A 352 0.40 -17.05 -27.87
N PRO A 353 1.41 -17.81 -28.29
CA PRO A 353 1.78 -19.08 -27.65
C PRO A 353 1.96 -18.88 -26.13
N GLU A 354 1.60 -19.90 -25.34
CA GLU A 354 1.60 -19.80 -23.85
C GLU A 354 2.99 -19.57 -23.23
N ASP A 355 4.05 -19.82 -23.96
CA ASP A 355 5.45 -19.62 -23.57
C ASP A 355 6.03 -18.29 -24.07
N GLN A 356 5.26 -17.52 -24.84
CA GLN A 356 5.74 -16.29 -25.46
C GLN A 356 5.25 -15.04 -24.69
N LEU A 357 6.21 -14.22 -24.27
CA LEU A 357 5.96 -12.89 -23.67
C LEU A 357 5.86 -11.80 -24.76
N PHE A 358 5.25 -10.69 -24.42
CA PHE A 358 5.30 -9.52 -25.30
C PHE A 358 6.75 -9.07 -25.53
N PRO A 359 7.13 -8.80 -26.80
CA PRO A 359 8.43 -8.22 -27.07
C PRO A 359 8.56 -6.84 -26.41
N THR A 360 9.75 -6.54 -25.93
CA THR A 360 10.11 -5.27 -25.29
C THR A 360 11.14 -4.55 -26.13
N THR A 361 11.00 -3.22 -26.25
CA THR A 361 11.94 -2.39 -27.03
C THR A 361 12.40 -1.23 -26.14
N PRO A 362 13.72 -0.96 -26.04
CA PRO A 362 14.21 0.20 -25.33
C PRO A 362 13.97 1.46 -26.18
N TYR A 363 13.53 2.56 -25.53
CA TYR A 363 13.22 3.80 -26.26
C TYR A 363 13.96 5.06 -25.77
N ALA A 364 14.43 5.04 -24.51
CA ALA A 364 15.18 6.15 -23.94
C ALA A 364 16.16 5.70 -22.85
N ILE A 365 17.15 6.53 -22.57
CA ILE A 365 18.11 6.37 -21.48
C ILE A 365 18.11 7.65 -20.64
N GLU A 366 18.12 7.52 -19.30
CA GLU A 366 18.64 8.51 -18.37
C GLU A 366 20.07 8.13 -18.02
N GLY A 367 21.02 9.00 -18.31
CA GLY A 367 22.45 8.75 -18.15
C GLY A 367 23.13 9.75 -17.22
N TYR A 368 24.36 9.42 -16.83
CA TYR A 368 25.26 10.25 -16.03
C TYR A 368 26.65 10.30 -16.67
N CYS A 369 27.19 11.47 -16.82
CA CYS A 369 28.54 11.68 -17.32
C CYS A 369 29.42 12.31 -16.24
N PRO A 370 30.42 11.59 -15.69
CA PRO A 370 31.32 12.11 -14.65
C PRO A 370 32.12 13.35 -15.11
N GLU A 371 32.67 13.31 -16.33
CA GLU A 371 33.43 14.48 -16.90
C GLU A 371 32.57 15.72 -16.93
N CYS A 372 31.34 15.52 -17.30
CA CYS A 372 30.38 16.60 -17.41
C CYS A 372 29.87 17.07 -16.03
N ALA A 373 29.95 16.28 -14.98
CA ALA A 373 29.70 16.70 -13.62
C ALA A 373 30.85 17.55 -13.00
N GLY A 374 32.02 17.52 -13.61
CA GLY A 374 33.24 18.15 -13.07
C GLY A 374 33.95 17.28 -12.04
N ASP A 375 33.62 15.99 -11.98
CA ASP A 375 34.15 15.03 -11.02
C ASP A 375 35.48 14.40 -11.48
N GLY A 376 36.30 15.14 -12.22
CA GLY A 376 37.51 14.65 -12.91
C GLY A 376 38.61 14.03 -12.03
N ASP A 377 38.51 14.07 -10.70
CA ASP A 377 39.48 13.46 -9.75
C ASP A 377 38.84 12.78 -8.53
N ALA A 378 37.55 12.52 -8.54
CA ALA A 378 36.92 11.81 -7.44
C ALA A 378 37.09 10.29 -7.59
N GLN A 379 38.14 9.71 -7.00
CA GLN A 379 38.04 8.37 -6.45
C GLN A 379 36.75 8.33 -5.63
N SER A 380 35.73 7.69 -6.19
CA SER A 380 34.36 7.68 -5.72
C SER A 380 34.31 7.42 -4.20
N PRO A 381 33.91 8.39 -3.37
CA PRO A 381 33.51 8.07 -2.03
C PRO A 381 32.23 7.25 -2.12
N LEU A 382 32.20 6.14 -1.40
CA LEU A 382 31.04 5.28 -1.24
C LEU A 382 29.76 6.12 -0.97
N PRO A 383 28.58 5.75 -1.51
CA PRO A 383 27.37 6.58 -1.51
C PRO A 383 26.80 6.96 -0.13
N TRP A 384 27.33 6.42 0.94
CA TRP A 384 26.87 6.68 2.32
C TRP A 384 27.56 7.86 3.02
N ARG A 385 28.36 8.69 2.33
CA ARG A 385 28.89 9.88 2.96
C ARG A 385 27.76 10.82 3.39
N GLU A 386 27.64 10.90 4.70
CA GLU A 386 26.86 11.84 5.47
C GLU A 386 25.37 11.89 5.08
N GLY A 387 24.63 11.16 5.89
CA GLY A 387 23.21 11.12 6.06
C GLY A 387 22.38 11.94 5.11
N MET A 388 21.23 11.45 4.76
CA MET A 388 20.15 12.21 4.12
C MET A 388 19.81 13.54 4.86
N LYS A 389 20.82 14.23 5.38
CA LYS A 389 20.74 15.62 5.83
C LYS A 389 20.55 16.48 4.60
N GLY A 390 19.27 16.71 4.34
CA GLY A 390 18.83 17.74 3.45
C GLY A 390 19.50 17.62 2.09
N ARG A 391 18.90 16.87 1.16
CA ARG A 391 19.09 17.20 -0.25
C ARG A 391 18.75 18.67 -0.38
N GLY A 392 19.75 19.53 -0.22
CA GLY A 392 19.64 20.91 -0.63
C GLY A 392 19.02 20.86 -2.01
N LYS A 393 17.96 21.63 -2.23
CA LYS A 393 17.29 21.78 -3.52
C LYS A 393 18.34 22.05 -4.58
N LYS A 394 18.90 20.98 -5.21
CA LYS A 394 19.86 21.14 -6.29
C LYS A 394 19.09 21.67 -7.49
N GLU A 395 19.54 22.78 -8.00
CA GLU A 395 18.93 23.46 -9.14
C GLU A 395 19.28 22.66 -10.40
N PHE A 396 18.27 22.09 -11.05
CA PHE A 396 18.43 21.47 -12.36
C PHE A 396 18.38 22.57 -13.42
N SER A 397 19.43 22.70 -14.25
CA SER A 397 19.45 23.73 -15.25
C SER A 397 18.98 23.29 -16.64
N HIS A 398 19.15 22.03 -17.03
CA HIS A 398 18.77 21.57 -18.37
C HIS A 398 18.42 20.09 -18.44
N LEU A 399 17.70 19.71 -19.48
CA LEU A 399 17.30 18.35 -19.84
C LEU A 399 17.46 18.16 -21.36
N CYS A 400 17.54 16.95 -21.86
CA CYS A 400 17.66 16.51 -23.27
C CYS A 400 18.90 16.94 -24.02
N ASN A 401 19.77 16.06 -24.19
CA ASN A 401 21.07 16.31 -24.80
C ASN A 401 21.85 17.41 -24.07
N ILE A 402 21.39 17.79 -22.88
CA ILE A 402 21.95 18.86 -22.07
C ILE A 402 22.07 18.34 -20.65
N LYS A 403 23.21 18.66 -20.03
CA LYS A 403 23.49 18.37 -18.65
C LYS A 403 22.59 19.13 -17.70
N ASP A 404 22.15 18.47 -16.61
CA ASP A 404 21.99 19.20 -15.38
C ASP A 404 23.38 19.49 -14.78
N ASN A 405 23.45 20.38 -13.77
CA ASN A 405 24.69 20.69 -13.07
C ASN A 405 25.35 19.48 -12.38
N ASN A 406 24.76 18.31 -12.47
CA ASN A 406 25.18 17.06 -11.84
C ASN A 406 25.58 16.00 -12.90
N GLY A 407 25.71 16.33 -14.17
CA GLY A 407 26.09 15.39 -15.23
C GLY A 407 24.98 14.46 -15.74
N LYS A 408 23.72 14.60 -15.27
CA LYS A 408 22.57 13.83 -15.74
C LYS A 408 22.07 14.28 -17.11
N PHE A 409 21.62 13.36 -17.95
CA PHE A 409 21.01 13.66 -19.24
C PHE A 409 19.94 12.60 -19.60
N PHE A 410 19.07 12.96 -20.54
CA PHE A 410 18.19 12.01 -21.23
C PHE A 410 18.56 11.96 -22.72
N LYS A 411 18.53 10.78 -23.30
CA LYS A 411 18.78 10.60 -24.72
C LYS A 411 17.94 9.49 -25.34
N LYS A 412 17.79 9.54 -26.65
CA LYS A 412 17.28 8.43 -27.46
C LYS A 412 18.28 7.28 -27.46
N ILE A 413 17.77 6.04 -27.58
CA ILE A 413 18.58 4.84 -27.82
C ILE A 413 19.36 4.96 -29.15
N THR A 414 20.65 4.71 -29.09
CA THR A 414 21.55 4.65 -30.28
C THR A 414 21.82 3.20 -30.71
N PRO A 415 22.30 2.97 -31.92
CA PRO A 415 22.74 1.65 -32.34
C PRO A 415 23.83 1.04 -31.44
N SER A 416 24.71 1.87 -30.87
CA SER A 416 25.75 1.45 -29.93
C SER A 416 25.13 0.92 -28.62
N ASP A 417 24.10 1.60 -28.08
CA ASP A 417 23.37 1.13 -26.89
C ASP A 417 22.69 -0.22 -27.14
N LEU A 418 22.06 -0.39 -28.31
CA LEU A 418 21.43 -1.65 -28.72
C LEU A 418 22.46 -2.77 -28.86
N LYS A 419 23.61 -2.50 -29.47
CA LYS A 419 24.69 -3.48 -29.62
C LYS A 419 25.17 -3.98 -28.25
N ARG A 420 25.41 -3.07 -27.29
CA ARG A 420 25.81 -3.45 -25.92
C ARG A 420 24.78 -4.33 -25.22
N TYR A 421 23.50 -4.01 -25.39
CA TYR A 421 22.45 -4.86 -24.87
C TYR A 421 22.45 -6.24 -25.49
N GLN A 422 22.55 -6.33 -26.80
CA GLN A 422 22.64 -7.61 -27.55
C GLN A 422 23.89 -8.43 -27.19
N ASP A 423 25.01 -7.78 -26.92
CA ASP A 423 26.23 -8.44 -26.48
C ASP A 423 26.05 -9.02 -25.06
N ALA A 424 25.37 -8.30 -24.14
CA ALA A 424 24.98 -8.84 -22.84
C ALA A 424 24.00 -10.01 -22.95
N GLU A 425 23.04 -9.96 -23.88
CA GLU A 425 22.09 -11.04 -24.15
C GLU A 425 22.79 -12.31 -24.67
N LYS A 426 23.69 -12.17 -25.65
CA LYS A 426 24.50 -13.28 -26.18
C LYS A 426 25.38 -13.90 -25.09
N ARG A 427 25.94 -13.06 -24.25
CA ARG A 427 26.77 -13.52 -23.14
C ARG A 427 25.95 -14.26 -22.09
N TRP A 428 24.76 -13.77 -21.75
CA TRP A 428 23.83 -14.48 -20.90
C TRP A 428 23.51 -15.88 -21.44
N GLU A 429 23.16 -15.99 -22.71
CA GLU A 429 22.86 -17.29 -23.33
C GLU A 429 24.03 -18.27 -23.24
N LYS A 430 25.28 -17.78 -23.36
CA LYS A 430 26.48 -18.57 -23.26
C LYS A 430 26.79 -19.01 -21.84
N GLU A 431 26.63 -18.12 -20.84
CA GLU A 431 27.08 -18.29 -19.46
C GLU A 431 26.02 -18.80 -18.49
N LYS A 432 24.72 -18.70 -18.83
CA LYS A 432 23.58 -19.05 -17.95
C LYS A 432 23.69 -20.48 -17.36
N GLY A 433 24.35 -21.41 -18.04
CA GLY A 433 24.55 -22.77 -17.54
C GLY A 433 25.42 -22.86 -16.27
N SER A 434 26.33 -21.90 -16.08
CA SER A 434 27.32 -21.85 -14.98
C SER A 434 26.97 -20.80 -13.91
N LEU A 435 25.95 -20.00 -14.13
CA LEU A 435 25.53 -18.92 -13.23
C LEU A 435 24.30 -19.32 -12.40
N PRO A 436 24.23 -18.88 -11.12
CA PRO A 436 23.06 -19.11 -10.27
C PRO A 436 21.89 -18.17 -10.64
N TYR A 437 20.76 -18.74 -11.02
CA TYR A 437 19.52 -18.01 -11.23
C TYR A 437 18.29 -18.90 -10.99
N PRO A 438 17.09 -18.35 -10.69
CA PRO A 438 15.90 -19.15 -10.41
C PRO A 438 15.34 -19.80 -11.68
N LYS A 439 15.36 -21.14 -11.72
CA LYS A 439 14.87 -21.97 -12.84
C LYS A 439 13.45 -22.50 -12.62
N GLY A 440 12.92 -22.38 -11.39
CA GLY A 440 11.63 -22.91 -11.00
C GLY A 440 10.44 -22.21 -11.69
N GLU A 441 9.34 -22.96 -11.80
CA GLU A 441 8.07 -22.45 -12.31
C GLU A 441 7.38 -21.55 -11.27
N ILE A 442 6.58 -20.59 -11.76
CA ILE A 442 5.76 -19.74 -10.93
C ILE A 442 4.50 -20.51 -10.53
N PRO A 443 4.27 -20.75 -9.23
CA PRO A 443 3.09 -21.49 -8.79
C PRO A 443 1.81 -20.66 -8.98
N ILE A 444 0.70 -21.35 -9.28
CA ILE A 444 -0.61 -20.71 -9.39
C ILE A 444 -1.10 -20.34 -7.99
N GLY A 445 -1.48 -19.09 -7.83
CA GLY A 445 -2.03 -18.51 -6.60
C GLY A 445 -2.84 -17.27 -6.91
N GLU A 446 -3.40 -16.62 -5.89
CA GLU A 446 -4.30 -15.48 -6.05
C GLU A 446 -3.61 -14.27 -6.74
N LYS A 447 -2.37 -13.96 -6.32
CA LYS A 447 -1.60 -12.84 -6.88
C LYS A 447 -0.86 -13.21 -8.17
N THR A 448 -0.43 -14.46 -8.31
CA THR A 448 0.32 -14.90 -9.49
C THR A 448 -0.59 -15.19 -10.68
N LYS A 449 -1.81 -15.69 -10.47
CA LYS A 449 -2.78 -16.04 -11.51
C LYS A 449 -3.09 -14.86 -12.43
N SER A 450 -3.47 -13.72 -11.86
CA SER A 450 -3.87 -12.54 -12.63
C SER A 450 -2.67 -11.69 -13.09
N GLY A 451 -1.63 -11.58 -12.26
CA GLY A 451 -0.47 -10.72 -12.50
C GLY A 451 0.61 -11.35 -13.38
N LEU A 452 0.82 -12.65 -13.29
CA LEU A 452 1.91 -13.35 -13.96
C LEU A 452 1.40 -14.37 -14.99
N ILE A 453 0.65 -15.39 -14.55
CA ILE A 453 0.22 -16.51 -15.41
C ILE A 453 -0.68 -16.01 -16.56
N ALA A 454 -1.62 -15.10 -16.28
CA ALA A 454 -2.46 -14.51 -17.33
C ALA A 454 -1.68 -13.67 -18.36
N HIS A 455 -0.43 -13.36 -18.08
CA HIS A 455 0.50 -12.64 -18.93
C HIS A 455 1.64 -13.53 -19.47
N HIS A 456 1.47 -14.86 -19.43
CA HIS A 456 2.37 -15.89 -19.93
C HIS A 456 3.75 -15.97 -19.25
N TYR A 457 3.90 -15.41 -18.03
CA TYR A 457 5.08 -15.65 -17.22
C TYR A 457 4.98 -17.04 -16.58
N LYS A 458 5.82 -17.95 -17.00
CA LYS A 458 5.89 -19.34 -16.53
C LYS A 458 6.99 -19.55 -15.49
N TYR A 459 8.13 -18.91 -15.67
CA TYR A 459 9.32 -19.06 -14.84
C TYR A 459 9.71 -17.74 -14.16
N TRP A 460 10.24 -17.78 -12.96
CA TRP A 460 10.65 -16.59 -12.22
C TRP A 460 11.70 -15.73 -12.94
N HIS A 461 12.66 -16.34 -13.61
CA HIS A 461 13.68 -15.61 -14.37
C HIS A 461 13.11 -14.79 -15.54
N GLN A 462 11.96 -15.16 -16.10
CA GLN A 462 11.31 -14.38 -17.16
C GLN A 462 10.87 -12.98 -16.73
N MET A 463 10.83 -12.71 -15.42
CA MET A 463 10.53 -11.39 -14.88
C MET A 463 11.68 -10.37 -15.07
N PHE A 464 12.82 -10.83 -15.57
CA PHE A 464 14.02 -10.02 -15.79
C PHE A 464 14.42 -10.07 -17.27
N ASN A 465 15.11 -9.04 -17.75
CA ASN A 465 15.71 -9.08 -19.06
C ASN A 465 17.08 -9.79 -19.03
N PRO A 466 17.64 -10.24 -20.20
CA PRO A 466 18.92 -10.96 -20.22
C PRO A 466 20.10 -10.21 -19.59
N ARG A 467 20.18 -8.88 -19.74
CA ARG A 467 21.23 -8.07 -19.14
C ARG A 467 21.12 -8.05 -17.60
N GLN A 468 19.91 -7.91 -17.08
CA GLN A 468 19.66 -8.01 -15.66
C GLN A 468 20.02 -9.39 -15.11
N LEU A 469 19.61 -10.46 -15.79
CA LEU A 469 19.93 -11.83 -15.39
C LEU A 469 21.44 -12.07 -15.35
N LEU A 470 22.16 -11.66 -16.39
CA LEU A 470 23.63 -11.76 -16.43
C LEU A 470 24.26 -11.07 -15.21
N CYS A 471 23.90 -9.81 -14.99
CA CYS A 471 24.51 -9.01 -13.93
C CYS A 471 24.10 -9.47 -12.51
N LEU A 472 22.82 -9.82 -12.29
CA LEU A 472 22.35 -10.33 -11.00
C LEU A 472 22.97 -11.68 -10.66
N SER A 473 23.06 -12.59 -11.64
CA SER A 473 23.63 -13.91 -11.44
C SER A 473 25.14 -13.85 -11.20
N THR A 474 25.86 -12.96 -11.88
CA THR A 474 27.28 -12.72 -11.65
C THR A 474 27.52 -12.14 -10.24
N LEU A 475 26.72 -11.17 -9.83
CA LEU A 475 26.77 -10.60 -8.49
C LEU A 475 26.47 -11.65 -7.41
N LEU A 476 25.40 -12.44 -7.61
CA LEU A 476 25.00 -13.48 -6.64
C LEU A 476 26.08 -14.57 -6.50
N LYS A 477 26.72 -14.95 -7.62
CA LYS A 477 27.85 -15.89 -7.60
C LYS A 477 29.00 -15.35 -6.73
N ALA A 478 29.42 -14.11 -6.99
CA ALA A 478 30.49 -13.47 -6.23
C ALA A 478 30.17 -13.33 -4.73
N ILE A 479 28.92 -13.01 -4.38
CA ILE A 479 28.45 -12.99 -2.97
C ILE A 479 28.53 -14.39 -2.37
N GLY A 480 28.19 -15.42 -3.12
CA GLY A 480 28.28 -16.82 -2.68
C GLY A 480 29.70 -17.30 -2.37
N GLU A 481 30.71 -16.64 -2.92
CA GLU A 481 32.15 -16.94 -2.73
C GLU A 481 32.75 -16.26 -1.48
N GLU A 482 32.04 -15.33 -0.81
CA GLU A 482 32.48 -14.81 0.51
C GLU A 482 32.59 -15.98 1.52
N GLU A 483 33.67 -16.06 2.27
CA GLU A 483 33.93 -17.17 3.19
C GLU A 483 33.17 -16.99 4.50
N ASP A 484 33.17 -15.77 5.05
CA ASP A 484 32.46 -15.49 6.30
C ASP A 484 30.94 -15.51 6.09
N GLN A 485 30.27 -16.42 6.82
CA GLN A 485 28.82 -16.64 6.64
C GLN A 485 28.00 -15.40 7.02
N VAL A 486 28.38 -14.66 8.07
CA VAL A 486 27.65 -13.48 8.51
C VAL A 486 27.81 -12.34 7.50
N LEU A 487 29.02 -12.12 7.02
CA LEU A 487 29.31 -11.12 5.98
C LEU A 487 28.58 -11.45 4.66
N LYS A 488 28.58 -12.74 4.27
CA LYS A 488 27.82 -13.23 3.11
C LYS A 488 26.34 -12.93 3.22
N GLU A 489 25.72 -13.16 4.37
CA GLU A 489 24.31 -12.88 4.61
C GLU A 489 24.01 -11.38 4.60
N MET A 490 24.92 -10.54 5.06
CA MET A 490 24.78 -9.09 4.96
C MET A 490 24.88 -8.59 3.52
N LEU A 491 25.77 -9.17 2.71
CA LEU A 491 25.84 -8.88 1.28
C LEU A 491 24.56 -9.35 0.54
N LEU A 492 24.04 -10.54 0.92
CA LEU A 492 22.76 -11.05 0.43
C LEU A 492 21.58 -10.17 0.84
N SER A 493 21.61 -9.53 2.00
CA SER A 493 20.60 -8.56 2.43
C SER A 493 20.53 -7.36 1.45
N GLY A 494 21.69 -6.83 1.04
CA GLY A 494 21.76 -5.81 -0.01
C GLY A 494 21.22 -6.30 -1.36
N PHE A 495 21.56 -7.54 -1.74
CA PHE A 495 21.06 -8.20 -2.94
C PHE A 495 19.54 -8.43 -2.89
N PHE A 496 19.02 -8.87 -1.78
CA PHE A 496 17.58 -9.01 -1.55
C PHE A 496 16.83 -7.71 -1.84
N ASN A 497 17.31 -6.60 -1.27
CA ASN A 497 16.68 -5.29 -1.48
C ASN A 497 16.83 -4.81 -2.93
N LEU A 498 17.93 -5.17 -3.61
CA LEU A 498 18.14 -4.91 -5.04
C LEU A 498 17.06 -5.55 -5.91
N LEU A 499 16.69 -6.81 -5.66
CA LEU A 499 15.65 -7.52 -6.43
C LEU A 499 14.33 -6.75 -6.49
N ASN A 500 13.96 -6.04 -5.43
CA ASN A 500 12.74 -5.22 -5.38
C ASN A 500 12.75 -4.07 -6.42
N ASN A 501 13.96 -3.71 -6.92
CA ASN A 501 14.17 -2.63 -7.89
C ASN A 501 14.57 -3.16 -9.28
N MET A 502 14.70 -4.49 -9.45
CA MET A 502 15.20 -5.11 -10.67
C MET A 502 14.19 -6.08 -11.26
N SER A 503 13.29 -5.62 -12.12
CA SER A 503 12.39 -6.50 -12.88
C SER A 503 11.68 -5.74 -13.99
N ASN A 504 11.09 -6.48 -14.93
CA ASN A 504 10.21 -5.96 -15.98
C ASN A 504 8.85 -5.45 -15.44
N PHE A 505 8.70 -5.36 -14.11
CA PHE A 505 7.53 -4.82 -13.41
C PHE A 505 7.82 -3.47 -12.73
N CYS A 506 9.07 -3.03 -12.75
CA CYS A 506 9.47 -1.74 -12.23
C CYS A 506 9.11 -0.60 -13.21
N SER A 507 8.75 0.56 -12.69
CA SER A 507 8.44 1.76 -13.47
C SER A 507 9.19 2.96 -12.92
N TYR A 508 9.04 4.14 -13.53
CA TYR A 508 9.75 5.34 -13.12
C TYR A 508 8.85 6.30 -12.35
N ILE A 509 9.38 6.87 -11.26
CA ILE A 509 8.74 7.95 -10.50
C ILE A 509 9.44 9.24 -10.85
N TRP A 510 8.92 9.94 -11.84
CA TRP A 510 9.53 11.16 -12.35
C TRP A 510 9.60 12.31 -11.32
N GLN A 511 8.69 12.35 -10.31
CA GLN A 511 8.71 13.35 -9.25
C GLN A 511 9.89 13.19 -8.28
N ARG A 512 10.44 11.98 -8.18
CA ARG A 512 11.52 11.62 -7.23
C ARG A 512 12.82 11.23 -7.92
N ASP A 513 12.86 11.22 -9.24
CA ASP A 513 14.01 10.72 -10.04
C ASP A 513 14.47 9.32 -9.63
N CYS A 514 13.55 8.42 -9.41
CA CYS A 514 13.87 7.06 -8.96
C CYS A 514 12.95 6.00 -9.57
N ILE A 515 13.43 4.77 -9.49
CA ILE A 515 12.66 3.59 -9.87
C ILE A 515 11.51 3.36 -8.88
N ARG A 516 10.36 2.97 -9.40
CA ARG A 516 9.25 2.45 -8.61
C ARG A 516 9.42 0.94 -8.49
N GLN A 517 9.51 0.49 -7.28
CA GLN A 517 9.68 -0.91 -6.91
C GLN A 517 8.54 -1.80 -7.43
N ILE A 518 8.84 -3.09 -7.67
CA ILE A 518 7.85 -4.07 -8.10
C ILE A 518 6.68 -4.15 -7.11
N PHE A 519 6.96 -4.19 -5.81
CA PHE A 519 5.97 -4.24 -4.74
C PHE A 519 5.65 -2.86 -4.13
N ALA A 520 5.49 -1.85 -4.98
CA ALA A 520 4.87 -0.59 -4.55
C ALA A 520 3.40 -0.78 -4.14
N ARG A 521 2.76 -1.85 -4.65
CA ARG A 521 1.52 -2.46 -4.16
C ARG A 521 1.82 -3.91 -3.78
N HIS A 522 0.93 -4.55 -3.02
CA HIS A 522 1.08 -5.95 -2.62
C HIS A 522 0.51 -6.90 -3.68
N ASP A 523 0.96 -6.74 -4.94
CA ASP A 523 0.54 -7.53 -6.09
C ASP A 523 1.59 -7.48 -7.21
N PHE A 524 1.49 -8.40 -8.17
CA PHE A 524 2.27 -8.39 -9.40
C PHE A 524 1.51 -7.62 -10.48
N GLN A 525 1.94 -6.39 -10.77
CA GLN A 525 1.29 -5.55 -11.79
C GLN A 525 2.15 -5.44 -13.05
N PRO A 526 1.80 -6.13 -14.15
CA PRO A 526 2.48 -5.97 -15.42
C PRO A 526 2.43 -4.52 -15.90
N LYS A 527 3.58 -3.98 -16.28
CA LYS A 527 3.70 -2.62 -16.80
C LYS A 527 3.85 -2.66 -18.33
N SER A 528 3.24 -1.70 -19.01
CA SER A 528 3.46 -1.47 -20.44
C SER A 528 4.77 -0.74 -20.70
N THR A 529 5.11 0.22 -19.84
CA THR A 529 6.40 0.94 -19.83
C THR A 529 7.20 0.51 -18.61
N ILE A 530 8.46 0.12 -18.82
CA ILE A 530 9.34 -0.48 -17.83
C ILE A 530 10.54 0.44 -17.64
N CYS A 531 11.01 0.54 -16.40
CA CYS A 531 12.27 1.22 -16.04
C CYS A 531 13.27 0.18 -15.54
N GLU A 532 14.38 0.03 -16.23
CA GLU A 532 15.50 -0.82 -15.84
C GLU A 532 16.60 0.04 -15.19
N SER A 533 17.01 -0.31 -13.99
CA SER A 533 18.14 0.32 -13.27
C SER A 533 19.44 -0.43 -13.54
N SER A 534 20.59 0.27 -13.44
CA SER A 534 21.90 -0.38 -13.40
C SER A 534 22.02 -1.25 -12.14
N VAL A 535 22.51 -2.48 -12.29
CA VAL A 535 22.61 -3.44 -11.17
C VAL A 535 23.62 -2.97 -10.13
N TRP A 536 24.86 -2.62 -10.52
CA TRP A 536 25.85 -2.11 -9.57
C TRP A 536 25.55 -0.69 -9.08
N GLY A 537 25.29 0.20 -10.01
CA GLY A 537 24.95 1.59 -9.79
C GLY A 537 26.04 2.60 -10.05
N THR A 538 25.59 3.81 -10.30
CA THR A 538 26.43 5.01 -10.45
C THR A 538 26.48 5.81 -9.16
N SER A 539 27.27 6.87 -9.10
CA SER A 539 27.35 7.77 -7.92
C SER A 539 26.04 8.48 -7.55
N ILE A 540 25.07 8.53 -8.47
CA ILE A 540 23.80 9.27 -8.29
C ILE A 540 22.53 8.44 -8.53
N GLY A 541 22.64 7.21 -8.96
CA GLY A 541 21.51 6.30 -9.17
C GLY A 541 20.93 5.78 -7.86
N MET A 542 19.62 5.52 -7.84
CA MET A 542 18.93 4.89 -6.73
C MET A 542 18.39 3.50 -7.13
N GLY A 543 18.24 2.62 -6.14
CA GLY A 543 17.73 1.26 -6.37
C GLY A 543 18.77 0.33 -6.98
N THR A 544 20.04 0.58 -6.73
CA THR A 544 21.20 -0.17 -7.21
C THR A 544 21.88 -0.88 -6.06
N PHE A 545 22.70 -1.91 -6.32
CA PHE A 545 23.35 -2.69 -5.27
C PHE A 545 24.18 -1.82 -4.32
N SER A 546 25.03 -0.94 -4.86
CA SER A 546 25.86 -0.06 -4.03
C SER A 546 25.05 0.89 -3.15
N SER A 547 23.95 1.44 -3.66
CA SER A 547 23.09 2.34 -2.89
C SER A 547 22.28 1.61 -1.82
N LEU A 548 21.83 0.39 -2.09
CA LEU A 548 21.04 -0.43 -1.19
C LEU A 548 21.91 -1.12 -0.12
N PHE A 549 23.12 -1.48 -0.46
CA PHE A 549 24.08 -1.93 0.55
C PHE A 549 24.47 -0.80 1.52
N GLY A 550 24.48 0.45 1.05
CA GLY A 550 24.57 1.61 1.93
C GLY A 550 23.44 1.66 2.96
N ALA A 551 22.21 1.26 2.59
CA ALA A 551 21.11 1.14 3.55
C ALA A 551 21.33 0.02 4.57
N VAL A 552 21.97 -1.09 4.19
CA VAL A 552 22.37 -2.16 5.14
C VAL A 552 23.37 -1.62 6.17
N ILE A 553 24.38 -0.86 5.73
CA ILE A 553 25.35 -0.23 6.64
C ILE A 553 24.65 0.73 7.62
N GLU A 554 23.75 1.58 7.13
CA GLU A 554 23.01 2.51 8.00
C GLU A 554 22.08 1.76 8.98
N GLY A 555 21.46 0.67 8.55
CA GLY A 555 20.68 -0.22 9.41
C GLY A 555 21.52 -0.83 10.52
N LYS A 556 22.75 -1.28 10.20
CA LYS A 556 23.69 -1.83 11.18
C LYS A 556 24.27 -0.79 12.12
N LYS A 557 24.48 0.44 11.66
CA LYS A 557 24.82 1.56 12.56
C LYS A 557 23.71 1.86 13.56
N PHE A 558 22.46 1.74 13.12
CA PHE A 558 21.29 1.92 13.99
C PHE A 558 21.27 0.91 15.15
N ASN A 559 21.77 -0.31 14.95
CA ASN A 559 21.88 -1.32 16.01
C ASN A 559 22.75 -0.87 17.18
N PHE A 560 23.77 -0.06 16.93
CA PHE A 560 24.69 0.45 17.97
C PHE A 560 24.29 1.83 18.50
N LYS A 561 23.54 2.60 17.72
CA LYS A 561 23.11 3.96 18.05
C LYS A 561 21.67 4.18 17.57
N PRO A 562 20.71 3.49 18.18
CA PRO A 562 19.32 3.68 17.83
C PRO A 562 18.83 5.08 18.20
N PHE A 563 17.82 5.54 17.51
CA PHE A 563 17.20 6.84 17.75
C PHE A 563 15.69 6.78 17.54
N ASP A 564 14.98 7.64 18.23
CA ASP A 564 13.55 7.85 18.09
C ASP A 564 13.25 9.29 17.69
N ARG A 565 12.11 9.51 17.03
CA ARG A 565 11.64 10.84 16.68
C ARG A 565 10.94 11.47 17.88
N LYS A 566 11.20 12.76 18.11
CA LYS A 566 10.40 13.57 19.05
C LYS A 566 9.62 14.59 18.24
N PRO A 567 8.28 14.64 18.31
CA PRO A 567 7.50 15.67 17.67
C PRO A 567 7.71 17.00 18.40
N PHE A 568 8.06 18.06 17.62
CA PHE A 568 8.09 19.44 18.11
C PHE A 568 7.11 20.27 17.31
N ASP A 569 6.41 21.18 17.98
CA ASP A 569 5.32 21.96 17.41
C ASP A 569 5.73 22.89 16.25
N ASP A 570 7.02 23.27 16.09
CA ASP A 570 7.41 24.30 15.11
C ASP A 570 8.72 24.08 14.34
N VAL A 571 9.49 23.03 14.57
CA VAL A 571 10.78 22.86 13.90
C VAL A 571 11.04 21.39 13.54
N LYS A 572 11.49 21.18 12.30
CA LYS A 572 11.98 19.92 11.69
C LYS A 572 12.31 18.83 12.69
N ASN A 573 11.69 17.64 12.46
CA ASN A 573 11.93 16.38 13.16
C ASN A 573 13.28 16.31 13.89
N LYS A 574 13.30 16.52 15.20
CA LYS A 574 14.47 16.18 15.99
C LYS A 574 14.45 14.69 16.31
N TYR A 575 15.63 14.08 16.30
CA TYR A 575 15.86 12.73 16.75
C TYR A 575 16.48 12.75 18.12
N ILE A 576 15.97 11.91 19.01
CA ILE A 576 16.60 11.62 20.31
C ILE A 576 17.36 10.31 20.11
N GLN A 577 18.67 10.37 20.33
CA GLN A 577 19.50 9.17 20.36
C GLN A 577 19.25 8.42 21.65
N SER A 578 19.03 7.11 21.57
CA SER A 578 18.95 6.21 22.72
C SER A 578 20.35 5.66 23.03
N GLU A 579 20.62 5.40 24.30
CA GLU A 579 21.80 4.65 24.74
C GLU A 579 21.55 3.14 24.66
N GLU A 580 20.31 2.71 24.51
CA GLU A 580 19.92 1.32 24.27
C GLU A 580 20.65 0.75 23.05
N ILE A 581 20.99 -0.53 23.11
CA ILE A 581 21.65 -1.26 22.03
C ILE A 581 20.75 -2.42 21.61
N ILE A 582 20.48 -2.57 20.31
CA ILE A 582 19.68 -3.71 19.80
C ILE A 582 20.49 -5.01 19.94
N ILE A 583 21.80 -4.91 19.83
CA ILE A 583 22.72 -6.03 19.94
C ILE A 583 23.17 -6.15 21.39
N GLY A 584 22.34 -6.79 22.20
CA GLY A 584 22.73 -7.29 23.52
C GLY A 584 23.37 -8.66 23.46
N ASP A 585 23.29 -9.40 24.54
CA ASP A 585 23.72 -10.80 24.61
C ASP A 585 22.96 -11.61 23.54
N LYS A 586 23.66 -12.41 22.71
CA LYS A 586 23.08 -13.33 21.72
C LYS A 586 22.05 -14.29 22.34
N ASN A 587 22.08 -14.48 23.64
CA ASN A 587 21.13 -15.32 24.38
C ASN A 587 19.74 -14.70 24.54
N ASN A 588 19.57 -13.39 24.25
CA ASN A 588 18.29 -12.71 24.43
C ASN A 588 17.36 -12.83 23.21
N CYS A 589 17.82 -13.43 22.11
CA CYS A 589 17.03 -13.55 20.89
C CYS A 589 17.03 -14.98 20.34
N SER A 590 15.86 -15.58 20.21
CA SER A 590 15.64 -16.85 19.52
C SER A 590 14.77 -16.64 18.29
N LEU A 591 15.25 -17.04 17.12
CA LEU A 591 14.51 -16.93 15.86
C LEU A 591 14.26 -18.31 15.25
N GLU A 592 13.00 -18.64 15.03
CA GLU A 592 12.59 -19.96 14.55
C GLU A 592 11.78 -19.84 13.23
N CYS A 593 12.24 -20.57 12.21
CA CYS A 593 11.50 -20.70 10.95
C CYS A 593 10.63 -21.96 11.03
N LYS A 594 9.41 -21.83 11.55
CA LYS A 594 8.47 -22.96 11.74
C LYS A 594 7.01 -22.50 11.75
N ASN A 595 6.11 -23.47 11.68
CA ASN A 595 4.68 -23.22 11.86
C ASN A 595 4.36 -22.88 13.32
N SER A 596 3.69 -21.74 13.55
CA SER A 596 3.31 -21.25 14.88
C SER A 596 2.29 -22.14 15.58
N GLN A 597 1.62 -23.04 14.89
CA GLN A 597 0.80 -24.12 15.50
C GLN A 597 1.65 -25.13 16.30
N ASN A 598 2.97 -25.15 16.11
CA ASN A 598 3.92 -26.04 16.78
C ASN A 598 4.65 -25.36 17.94
N ILE A 599 4.10 -24.27 18.50
CA ILE A 599 4.64 -23.61 19.70
C ILE A 599 4.51 -24.54 20.90
N ASN A 600 5.65 -24.83 21.55
CA ASN A 600 5.71 -25.58 22.80
C ASN A 600 7.02 -25.27 23.51
N TYR A 601 6.97 -24.52 24.60
CA TYR A 601 8.13 -24.13 25.38
C TYR A 601 7.98 -24.63 26.82
N SER A 602 9.08 -25.04 27.43
CA SER A 602 9.10 -25.47 28.84
C SER A 602 8.87 -24.33 29.80
N GLU A 603 9.26 -23.12 29.40
CA GLU A 603 9.14 -21.92 30.22
C GLU A 603 8.06 -21.01 29.64
N LYS A 604 7.18 -20.48 30.53
CA LYS A 604 6.10 -19.61 30.10
C LYS A 604 6.61 -18.25 29.66
N MET A 605 5.93 -17.67 28.70
CA MET A 605 6.15 -16.32 28.20
C MET A 605 5.41 -15.31 29.10
N SER A 606 6.04 -14.21 29.43
CA SER A 606 5.40 -13.12 30.18
C SER A 606 4.41 -12.35 29.31
N LEU A 607 4.77 -12.18 28.02
CA LEU A 607 3.97 -11.44 27.05
C LEU A 607 3.98 -12.15 25.69
N ILE A 608 2.87 -11.98 24.95
CA ILE A 608 2.79 -12.30 23.51
C ILE A 608 2.42 -11.02 22.79
N ILE A 609 3.27 -10.55 21.89
CA ILE A 609 3.05 -9.31 21.14
C ILE A 609 3.30 -9.56 19.67
N THR A 610 2.27 -9.32 18.82
CA THR A 610 2.32 -9.74 17.42
C THR A 610 1.42 -8.91 16.50
N ASP A 611 1.61 -9.07 15.19
CA ASP A 611 0.74 -8.58 14.12
C ASP A 611 0.33 -9.79 13.26
N PRO A 612 -0.83 -10.45 13.55
CA PRO A 612 -1.23 -11.69 12.90
C PRO A 612 -1.61 -11.48 11.43
N PRO A 613 -1.64 -12.52 10.59
CA PRO A 613 -2.06 -12.40 9.20
C PRO A 613 -3.54 -11.96 9.08
N TYR A 614 -3.83 -11.11 8.08
CA TYR A 614 -5.14 -10.46 7.89
C TYR A 614 -5.94 -11.15 6.78
N ALA A 615 -6.48 -12.32 7.05
CA ALA A 615 -7.29 -13.12 6.12
C ALA A 615 -6.69 -13.15 4.70
N GLY A 616 -7.39 -12.65 3.68
CA GLY A 616 -6.95 -12.62 2.28
C GLY A 616 -6.24 -11.34 1.81
N ASN A 617 -5.96 -10.37 2.71
CA ASN A 617 -5.42 -9.07 2.31
C ASN A 617 -4.02 -9.15 1.67
N VAL A 618 -3.11 -9.91 2.27
CA VAL A 618 -1.74 -10.07 1.79
C VAL A 618 -1.38 -11.54 1.71
N ASN A 619 -1.09 -12.03 0.50
CA ASN A 619 -0.64 -13.40 0.27
C ASN A 619 0.89 -13.44 0.40
N TYR A 620 1.37 -13.48 1.65
CA TYR A 620 2.80 -13.33 1.97
C TYR A 620 3.68 -14.34 1.25
N SER A 621 3.31 -15.61 1.26
CA SER A 621 4.08 -16.69 0.62
C SER A 621 4.21 -16.51 -0.89
N GLU A 622 3.15 -16.03 -1.57
CA GLU A 622 3.16 -15.82 -3.02
C GLU A 622 4.05 -14.63 -3.42
N LEU A 623 4.03 -13.56 -2.63
CA LEU A 623 4.85 -12.38 -2.87
C LEU A 623 6.31 -12.61 -2.48
N ALA A 624 6.54 -13.35 -1.39
CA ALA A 624 7.89 -13.68 -0.90
C ALA A 624 8.63 -14.64 -1.82
N ASP A 625 7.95 -15.50 -2.57
CA ASP A 625 8.57 -16.42 -3.53
C ASP A 625 9.48 -15.68 -4.52
N PHE A 626 9.14 -14.46 -4.94
CA PHE A 626 9.97 -13.65 -5.83
C PHE A 626 11.39 -13.42 -5.28
N PHE A 627 11.52 -13.25 -3.97
CA PHE A 627 12.81 -13.10 -3.29
C PHE A 627 13.41 -14.46 -2.92
N TYR A 628 12.57 -15.36 -2.41
CA TYR A 628 12.96 -16.67 -1.92
C TYR A 628 13.71 -17.49 -2.96
N VAL A 629 13.22 -17.53 -4.20
CA VAL A 629 13.83 -18.33 -5.28
C VAL A 629 15.25 -17.90 -5.65
N TRP A 630 15.63 -16.66 -5.36
CA TRP A 630 17.00 -16.17 -5.48
C TRP A 630 17.85 -16.47 -4.23
N LEU A 631 17.31 -16.18 -3.05
CA LEU A 631 18.03 -16.35 -1.78
C LEU A 631 18.35 -17.82 -1.52
N ARG A 632 17.45 -18.75 -1.83
CA ARG A 632 17.65 -20.18 -1.65
C ARG A 632 18.84 -20.74 -2.41
N LEU A 633 19.25 -20.13 -3.52
CA LEU A 633 20.41 -20.57 -4.31
C LEU A 633 21.72 -20.54 -3.50
N ILE A 634 21.78 -19.70 -2.48
CA ILE A 634 22.90 -19.59 -1.54
C ILE A 634 22.56 -20.21 -0.18
N LEU A 635 21.39 -19.84 0.40
CA LEU A 635 21.06 -20.15 1.79
C LEU A 635 20.64 -21.62 2.01
N SER A 636 20.19 -22.34 0.98
CA SER A 636 19.78 -23.75 1.11
C SER A 636 20.88 -24.69 1.59
N LYS A 637 22.14 -24.30 1.44
CA LYS A 637 23.28 -25.07 1.92
C LYS A 637 23.39 -25.09 3.45
N ASN A 638 22.96 -24.01 4.10
CA ASN A 638 23.17 -23.79 5.54
C ASN A 638 21.88 -23.82 6.34
N TYR A 639 20.71 -23.59 5.67
CA TYR A 639 19.42 -23.48 6.35
C TYR A 639 18.37 -24.40 5.73
N PRO A 640 17.90 -25.43 6.45
CA PRO A 640 16.90 -26.37 5.96
C PRO A 640 15.60 -25.72 5.48
N CYS A 641 15.19 -24.59 6.07
CA CYS A 641 14.00 -23.85 5.64
C CYS A 641 14.11 -23.24 4.22
N PHE A 642 15.33 -23.13 3.66
CA PHE A 642 15.56 -22.74 2.26
C PHE A 642 15.76 -23.93 1.31
N ALA A 643 15.67 -25.17 1.77
CA ALA A 643 15.79 -26.36 0.92
C ALA A 643 14.62 -26.54 -0.07
N PRO A 644 13.33 -26.29 0.31
CA PRO A 644 12.22 -26.39 -0.63
C PRO A 644 12.36 -25.45 -1.84
N GLU A 645 11.70 -25.78 -2.96
CA GLU A 645 11.79 -24.95 -4.18
C GLU A 645 11.05 -23.60 -4.07
N ILE A 646 10.02 -23.54 -3.24
CA ILE A 646 9.18 -22.37 -2.97
C ILE A 646 8.89 -22.28 -1.47
N THR A 647 8.42 -21.13 -1.02
CA THR A 647 8.00 -20.93 0.38
C THR A 647 6.84 -21.87 0.75
N PRO A 648 6.72 -22.30 2.03
CA PRO A 648 5.62 -23.16 2.48
C PRO A 648 4.29 -22.41 2.33
N LYS A 649 3.31 -23.06 1.70
CA LYS A 649 2.00 -22.49 1.41
C LYS A 649 0.85 -23.28 2.01
N ALA A 650 1.05 -24.57 2.19
CA ALA A 650 0.02 -25.45 2.77
C ALA A 650 -0.31 -25.07 4.21
N GLU A 651 0.69 -24.68 4.98
CA GLU A 651 0.58 -24.33 6.40
C GLU A 651 0.31 -22.83 6.64
N GLU A 652 0.34 -21.99 5.57
CA GLU A 652 0.09 -20.55 5.69
C GLU A 652 -1.35 -20.31 6.17
N ILE A 653 -1.51 -19.50 7.22
CA ILE A 653 -2.83 -19.14 7.78
C ILE A 653 -3.38 -17.95 7.00
N ILE A 654 -4.17 -18.26 5.98
CA ILE A 654 -4.68 -17.26 5.03
C ILE A 654 -5.99 -17.74 4.41
N GLU A 655 -6.82 -16.81 3.94
CA GLU A 655 -7.88 -17.06 2.99
C GLU A 655 -7.35 -16.91 1.57
N ASN A 656 -7.41 -17.99 0.78
CA ASN A 656 -6.92 -18.03 -0.60
C ASN A 656 -7.76 -18.98 -1.45
N PRO A 657 -8.87 -18.49 -2.05
CA PRO A 657 -9.79 -19.33 -2.82
C PRO A 657 -9.12 -20.06 -3.99
N THR A 658 -8.11 -19.45 -4.63
CA THR A 658 -7.38 -20.09 -5.74
C THR A 658 -6.63 -21.35 -5.30
N ARG A 659 -6.28 -21.45 -4.01
CA ARG A 659 -5.63 -22.62 -3.38
C ARG A 659 -6.59 -23.48 -2.57
N GLY A 660 -7.88 -23.21 -2.62
CA GLY A 660 -8.91 -23.91 -1.87
C GLY A 660 -8.94 -23.60 -0.38
N LYS A 661 -8.26 -22.50 0.08
CA LYS A 661 -8.29 -22.08 1.48
C LYS A 661 -9.43 -21.08 1.71
N THR A 662 -10.33 -21.46 2.61
CA THR A 662 -11.55 -20.71 2.94
C THR A 662 -11.36 -19.86 4.21
N ALA A 663 -12.36 -19.02 4.52
CA ALA A 663 -12.43 -18.30 5.81
C ALA A 663 -12.43 -19.24 7.02
N THR A 664 -13.00 -20.46 6.86
CA THR A 664 -12.98 -21.49 7.90
C THR A 664 -11.57 -22.02 8.15
N ASP A 665 -10.77 -22.24 7.09
CA ASP A 665 -9.37 -22.67 7.23
C ASP A 665 -8.53 -21.59 7.92
N TYR A 666 -8.72 -20.32 7.57
CA TYR A 666 -8.10 -19.19 8.24
C TYR A 666 -8.46 -19.13 9.73
N LYS A 667 -9.77 -19.22 10.06
CA LYS A 667 -10.26 -19.23 11.44
C LYS A 667 -9.66 -20.37 12.25
N ASN A 668 -9.73 -21.60 11.73
CA ASN A 668 -9.20 -22.78 12.42
C ASN A 668 -7.68 -22.70 12.64
N GLY A 669 -6.96 -22.19 11.65
CA GLY A 669 -5.52 -21.94 11.77
C GLY A 669 -5.20 -20.97 12.91
N LEU A 670 -5.95 -19.87 13.03
CA LEU A 670 -5.79 -18.92 14.14
C LEU A 670 -6.16 -19.55 15.50
N ILE A 671 -7.25 -20.33 15.59
CA ILE A 671 -7.64 -21.02 16.83
C ILE A 671 -6.48 -21.85 17.37
N GLU A 672 -5.83 -22.64 16.51
CA GLU A 672 -4.72 -23.49 16.94
C GLU A 672 -3.52 -22.67 17.42
N VAL A 673 -3.15 -21.59 16.72
CA VAL A 673 -2.06 -20.72 17.17
C VAL A 673 -2.43 -20.04 18.49
N TRP A 674 -3.64 -19.49 18.63
CA TRP A 674 -4.06 -18.84 19.87
C TRP A 674 -4.14 -19.82 21.05
N LYS A 675 -4.55 -21.07 20.84
CA LYS A 675 -4.47 -22.12 21.88
C LYS A 675 -3.03 -22.34 22.32
N ARG A 676 -2.09 -22.48 21.39
CA ARG A 676 -0.68 -22.61 21.72
C ARG A 676 -0.15 -21.36 22.44
N CYS A 677 -0.59 -20.19 22.03
CA CYS A 677 -0.27 -18.95 22.74
C CYS A 677 -0.81 -18.98 24.18
N ASN A 678 -2.05 -19.38 24.39
CA ASN A 678 -2.65 -19.51 25.72
C ASN A 678 -1.88 -20.50 26.60
N GLU A 679 -1.57 -21.68 26.06
CA GLU A 679 -0.79 -22.72 26.76
C GLU A 679 0.60 -22.25 27.15
N ASN A 680 1.26 -21.41 26.35
CA ASN A 680 2.63 -20.95 26.60
C ASN A 680 2.70 -19.59 27.32
N LEU A 681 1.61 -18.86 27.47
CA LEU A 681 1.54 -17.61 28.22
C LEU A 681 1.49 -17.88 29.73
N ALA A 682 2.10 -17.05 30.55
CA ALA A 682 1.93 -17.07 31.99
C ALA A 682 0.47 -16.71 32.37
N ASP A 683 0.01 -17.10 33.56
CA ASP A 683 -1.41 -16.89 33.92
C ASP A 683 -1.73 -15.39 34.06
N GLU A 684 -0.77 -14.58 34.48
CA GLU A 684 -0.88 -13.11 34.58
C GLU A 684 -0.35 -12.40 33.32
N GLY A 685 0.00 -13.14 32.29
CA GLY A 685 0.55 -12.62 31.05
C GLY A 685 -0.51 -11.92 30.18
N LEU A 686 -0.03 -11.04 29.31
CA LEU A 686 -0.88 -10.38 28.33
C LEU A 686 -0.55 -10.87 26.92
N MET A 687 -1.57 -11.02 26.08
CA MET A 687 -1.42 -11.11 24.65
C MET A 687 -1.91 -9.81 24.01
N VAL A 688 -1.02 -9.11 23.31
CA VAL A 688 -1.35 -7.86 22.63
C VAL A 688 -1.04 -7.99 21.15
N PHE A 689 -2.02 -7.65 20.31
CA PHE A 689 -1.84 -7.73 18.87
C PHE A 689 -2.56 -6.59 18.15
N THR A 690 -2.09 -6.27 16.92
CA THR A 690 -2.76 -5.32 16.03
C THR A 690 -3.61 -6.07 15.02
N PHE A 691 -4.78 -5.52 14.66
CA PHE A 691 -5.62 -6.09 13.62
C PHE A 691 -6.43 -5.03 12.89
N HIS A 692 -6.61 -5.24 11.59
CA HIS A 692 -7.36 -4.36 10.71
C HIS A 692 -7.94 -5.15 9.53
N HIS A 693 -9.23 -5.05 9.31
CA HIS A 693 -9.86 -5.60 8.11
C HIS A 693 -11.10 -4.80 7.74
N SER A 694 -11.39 -4.69 6.43
CA SER A 694 -12.57 -3.98 5.93
C SER A 694 -13.84 -4.83 5.97
N GLU A 695 -13.71 -6.16 5.98
CA GLU A 695 -14.82 -7.10 5.94
C GLU A 695 -15.21 -7.60 7.33
N GLY A 696 -16.51 -7.75 7.53
CA GLY A 696 -17.06 -8.19 8.80
C GLY A 696 -16.76 -9.64 9.14
N SER A 697 -16.68 -10.50 8.13
CA SER A 697 -16.36 -11.93 8.24
C SER A 697 -14.97 -12.18 8.83
N ALA A 698 -13.98 -11.32 8.50
CA ALA A 698 -12.65 -11.42 9.07
C ALA A 698 -12.63 -11.08 10.57
N TRP A 699 -13.43 -10.10 11.01
CA TRP A 699 -13.61 -9.76 12.43
C TRP A 699 -14.30 -10.89 13.20
N GLU A 700 -15.31 -11.51 12.59
CA GLU A 700 -15.98 -12.67 13.15
C GLU A 700 -15.01 -13.83 13.35
N SER A 701 -14.24 -14.17 12.32
CA SER A 701 -13.22 -15.22 12.38
C SER A 701 -12.17 -14.95 13.46
N LEU A 702 -11.70 -13.70 13.58
CA LEU A 702 -10.73 -13.32 14.60
C LEU A 702 -11.31 -13.47 16.01
N LEU A 703 -12.48 -12.86 16.29
CA LEU A 703 -13.07 -12.87 17.62
C LEU A 703 -13.44 -14.29 18.07
N GLU A 704 -14.03 -15.09 17.17
CA GLU A 704 -14.35 -16.50 17.45
C GLU A 704 -13.09 -17.30 17.74
N SER A 705 -12.00 -17.04 17.00
CA SER A 705 -10.73 -17.72 17.23
C SER A 705 -10.14 -17.42 18.60
N LEU A 706 -10.20 -16.15 19.04
CA LEU A 706 -9.72 -15.72 20.35
C LEU A 706 -10.52 -16.34 21.49
N CYS A 707 -11.86 -16.22 21.42
CA CYS A 707 -12.74 -16.74 22.46
C CYS A 707 -12.65 -18.26 22.60
N ASN A 708 -12.58 -19.00 21.46
CA ASN A 708 -12.42 -20.44 21.44
C ASN A 708 -11.03 -20.91 21.92
N ALA A 709 -10.03 -20.03 21.87
CA ALA A 709 -8.72 -20.31 22.43
C ALA A 709 -8.58 -19.92 23.93
N GLY A 710 -9.65 -19.46 24.56
CA GLY A 710 -9.68 -19.11 25.98
C GLY A 710 -9.09 -17.73 26.31
N PHE A 711 -9.20 -16.77 25.37
CA PHE A 711 -8.85 -15.36 25.63
C PHE A 711 -10.09 -14.49 25.80
N VAL A 712 -9.95 -13.43 26.58
CA VAL A 712 -10.91 -12.31 26.68
C VAL A 712 -10.21 -11.00 26.34
N ILE A 713 -10.94 -10.08 25.72
CA ILE A 713 -10.44 -8.76 25.37
C ILE A 713 -10.61 -7.82 26.56
N GLU A 714 -9.52 -7.30 27.10
CA GLU A 714 -9.50 -6.38 28.23
C GLU A 714 -9.63 -4.91 27.79
N ALA A 715 -8.90 -4.54 26.73
CA ALA A 715 -8.93 -3.20 26.17
C ALA A 715 -8.68 -3.20 24.65
N ILE A 716 -9.22 -2.18 23.95
CA ILE A 716 -8.98 -1.94 22.52
C ILE A 716 -8.61 -0.47 22.30
N TYR A 717 -7.57 -0.21 21.49
CA TYR A 717 -7.09 1.13 21.17
C TYR A 717 -6.91 1.32 19.66
N PRO A 718 -7.48 2.40 19.07
CA PRO A 718 -7.25 2.71 17.66
C PRO A 718 -5.90 3.38 17.46
N ILE A 719 -5.15 2.90 16.49
CA ILE A 719 -3.85 3.47 16.10
C ILE A 719 -3.80 3.71 14.59
N HIS A 720 -3.24 4.84 14.17
CA HIS A 720 -3.15 5.19 12.76
C HIS A 720 -2.26 4.19 12.01
N SER A 721 -2.81 3.51 11.01
CA SER A 721 -2.14 2.36 10.39
C SER A 721 -1.49 2.65 9.06
N GLU A 722 -1.99 3.58 8.24
CA GLU A 722 -1.48 3.80 6.90
C GLU A 722 -1.11 5.26 6.61
N SER A 723 -0.14 5.46 5.72
CA SER A 723 0.25 6.78 5.22
C SER A 723 -0.82 7.30 4.25
N GLU A 724 -1.23 8.57 4.37
CA GLU A 724 -2.12 9.26 3.44
C GLU A 724 -1.61 9.24 1.97
N SER A 725 -0.30 9.11 1.78
CA SER A 725 0.35 8.97 0.47
C SER A 725 0.39 7.54 -0.07
N SER A 726 -0.21 6.57 0.63
CA SER A 726 -0.24 5.18 0.18
C SER A 726 -1.04 5.06 -1.12
N LEU A 727 -0.44 4.41 -2.13
CA LEU A 727 -1.12 4.10 -3.40
C LEU A 727 -2.34 3.18 -3.21
N HIS A 728 -2.45 2.52 -2.06
CA HIS A 728 -3.62 1.72 -1.69
C HIS A 728 -4.82 2.58 -1.28
N LEU A 729 -4.57 3.79 -0.77
CA LEU A 729 -5.61 4.73 -0.30
C LEU A 729 -6.09 5.70 -1.39
N MET A 730 -5.25 6.02 -2.38
CA MET A 730 -5.55 7.06 -3.38
C MET A 730 -6.81 6.79 -4.22
N ASP A 731 -7.21 5.53 -4.37
CA ASP A 731 -8.39 5.12 -5.14
C ASP A 731 -9.51 4.49 -4.29
N LYS A 732 -9.32 4.38 -2.96
CA LYS A 732 -10.28 3.74 -2.04
C LYS A 732 -10.33 4.56 -0.76
N GLN A 733 -11.52 4.85 -0.24
CA GLN A 733 -11.66 5.26 1.16
C GLN A 733 -11.39 4.03 2.03
N ALA A 734 -10.10 3.73 2.24
CA ALA A 734 -9.68 2.67 3.11
C ALA A 734 -9.75 3.13 4.57
N ILE A 735 -9.88 2.17 5.46
CA ILE A 735 -9.80 2.40 6.90
C ILE A 735 -8.37 2.84 7.21
N SER A 736 -8.23 3.92 7.97
CA SER A 736 -6.92 4.52 8.29
C SER A 736 -6.35 4.02 9.61
N TYR A 737 -7.16 3.31 10.41
CA TYR A 737 -6.79 2.87 11.75
C TYR A 737 -6.74 1.35 11.88
N ASP A 738 -5.71 0.85 12.56
CA ASP A 738 -5.65 -0.50 13.11
C ASP A 738 -6.18 -0.46 14.54
N LEU A 739 -6.63 -1.58 15.08
CA LEU A 739 -6.96 -1.72 16.49
C LEU A 739 -5.90 -2.57 17.21
N ILE A 740 -5.40 -2.03 18.32
CA ILE A 740 -4.57 -2.76 19.28
C ILE A 740 -5.53 -3.50 20.22
N HIS A 741 -5.44 -4.81 20.28
CA HIS A 741 -6.23 -5.67 21.17
C HIS A 741 -5.36 -6.12 22.34
N VAL A 742 -5.80 -5.83 23.55
CA VAL A 742 -5.16 -6.29 24.79
C VAL A 742 -5.99 -7.43 25.35
N CYS A 743 -5.43 -8.63 25.42
CA CYS A 743 -6.13 -9.84 25.80
C CYS A 743 -5.50 -10.51 27.02
N LYS A 744 -6.33 -11.13 27.84
CA LYS A 744 -5.96 -11.98 28.97
C LYS A 744 -6.50 -13.39 28.79
N LYS A 745 -5.93 -14.32 29.52
CA LYS A 745 -6.54 -15.66 29.71
C LYS A 745 -7.91 -15.53 30.34
N LYS A 746 -8.88 -16.26 29.81
CA LYS A 746 -10.20 -16.37 30.44
C LYS A 746 -10.03 -17.13 31.76
N VAL A 747 -10.39 -16.52 32.88
CA VAL A 747 -10.47 -17.19 34.15
C VAL A 747 -11.79 -17.98 34.18
N ASP A 748 -11.74 -19.28 34.45
CA ASP A 748 -12.94 -20.10 34.60
C ASP A 748 -13.75 -19.65 35.83
N PHE A 749 -14.78 -18.88 35.57
CA PHE A 749 -15.81 -18.62 36.59
C PHE A 749 -16.88 -19.72 36.50
N SER A 750 -16.67 -20.80 37.21
CA SER A 750 -17.62 -21.92 37.24
C SER A 750 -18.99 -21.59 37.86
N GLU A 751 -19.20 -20.37 38.32
CA GLU A 751 -20.45 -19.93 39.00
C GLU A 751 -21.12 -18.71 38.33
N GLU A 752 -20.65 -18.22 37.16
CA GLU A 752 -21.34 -17.08 36.53
C GLU A 752 -22.65 -17.52 35.89
N LYS A 753 -23.74 -16.88 36.33
CA LYS A 753 -25.08 -17.06 35.78
C LYS A 753 -25.15 -16.66 34.35
N GLN A 754 -25.88 -17.42 33.52
CA GLN A 754 -26.26 -17.02 32.17
C GLN A 754 -26.76 -15.60 32.14
N ARG A 755 -26.33 -14.81 31.14
CA ARG A 755 -26.75 -13.42 30.98
C ARG A 755 -27.72 -13.29 29.81
N SER A 756 -28.79 -12.53 29.99
CA SER A 756 -29.74 -12.30 28.91
C SER A 756 -29.12 -11.41 27.83
N TRP A 757 -29.32 -11.75 26.56
CA TRP A 757 -28.90 -10.96 25.42
C TRP A 757 -29.44 -9.52 25.48
N ALA A 758 -30.70 -9.33 25.92
CA ALA A 758 -31.29 -8.02 26.07
C ALA A 758 -30.51 -7.11 27.04
N GLY A 759 -30.05 -7.67 28.18
CA GLY A 759 -29.25 -6.94 29.15
C GLY A 759 -27.87 -6.58 28.60
N VAL A 760 -27.18 -7.53 27.96
CA VAL A 760 -25.87 -7.32 27.33
C VAL A 760 -25.95 -6.27 26.22
N ARG A 761 -27.00 -6.31 25.38
CA ARG A 761 -27.24 -5.28 24.34
C ARG A 761 -27.40 -3.87 24.93
N GLN A 762 -28.07 -3.73 26.07
CA GLN A 762 -28.24 -2.43 26.73
C GLN A 762 -26.89 -1.89 27.23
N GLU A 763 -26.06 -2.74 27.83
CA GLU A 763 -24.72 -2.36 28.29
C GLU A 763 -23.81 -1.97 27.13
N ILE A 764 -23.83 -2.74 26.03
CA ILE A 764 -23.10 -2.43 24.79
C ILE A 764 -23.54 -1.08 24.22
N ARG A 765 -24.85 -0.81 24.17
CA ARG A 765 -25.39 0.46 23.70
C ARG A 765 -24.95 1.65 24.56
N GLN A 766 -24.93 1.48 25.86
CA GLN A 766 -24.45 2.50 26.80
C GLN A 766 -22.95 2.75 26.58
N LYS A 767 -22.14 1.69 26.48
CA LYS A 767 -20.70 1.76 26.21
C LYS A 767 -20.40 2.50 24.91
N ALA A 768 -21.12 2.19 23.83
CA ALA A 768 -20.96 2.86 22.55
C ALA A 768 -21.29 4.37 22.61
N ARG A 769 -22.34 4.75 23.34
CA ARG A 769 -22.69 6.17 23.56
C ARG A 769 -21.64 6.92 24.40
N GLU A 770 -21.07 6.28 25.39
CA GLU A 770 -19.97 6.84 26.19
C GLU A 770 -18.74 7.06 25.33
N GLU A 771 -18.39 6.07 24.48
CA GLU A 771 -17.22 6.14 23.63
C GLU A 771 -17.35 7.22 22.54
N ILE A 772 -18.54 7.46 22.01
CA ILE A 772 -18.77 8.60 21.09
C ILE A 772 -18.42 9.94 21.77
N LYS A 773 -18.83 10.14 23.02
CA LYS A 773 -18.47 11.35 23.75
C LYS A 773 -16.95 11.47 23.91
N VAL A 774 -16.26 10.36 24.11
CA VAL A 774 -14.80 10.30 24.17
C VAL A 774 -14.19 10.68 22.82
N ILE A 775 -14.73 10.17 21.71
CA ILE A 775 -14.30 10.55 20.35
C ILE A 775 -14.51 12.05 20.10
N GLU A 776 -15.70 12.57 20.44
CA GLU A 776 -16.06 13.99 20.29
C GLU A 776 -15.20 14.92 21.17
N SER A 777 -14.75 14.47 22.33
CA SER A 777 -13.84 15.22 23.19
C SER A 777 -12.43 15.38 22.61
N GLY A 778 -12.12 14.72 21.48
CA GLY A 778 -10.81 14.77 20.81
C GLY A 778 -9.75 13.88 21.45
N ARG A 779 -10.13 12.90 22.29
CA ARG A 779 -9.19 11.98 22.95
C ARG A 779 -8.38 11.14 21.94
N TYR A 780 -8.89 10.94 20.72
CA TYR A 780 -8.21 10.20 19.65
C TYR A 780 -7.49 11.10 18.62
N GLY A 781 -7.46 12.41 18.86
CA GLY A 781 -6.79 13.42 18.02
C GLY A 781 -7.71 14.59 17.66
N LYS A 782 -7.11 15.69 17.22
CA LYS A 782 -7.85 16.90 16.80
C LYS A 782 -8.46 16.76 15.40
N GLU A 783 -8.02 15.79 14.61
CA GLU A 783 -8.55 15.54 13.28
C GLU A 783 -9.89 14.83 13.39
N LYS A 784 -10.84 15.25 12.55
CA LYS A 784 -12.16 14.64 12.48
C LYS A 784 -12.02 13.22 11.92
N LEU A 785 -12.26 12.21 12.73
CA LEU A 785 -12.25 10.81 12.31
C LEU A 785 -13.25 10.58 11.17
N SER A 786 -12.88 9.73 10.21
CA SER A 786 -13.83 9.33 9.17
C SER A 786 -14.96 8.45 9.78
N PRO A 787 -16.18 8.47 9.22
CA PRO A 787 -17.24 7.58 9.72
C PRO A 787 -16.85 6.09 9.77
N PRO A 788 -16.13 5.52 8.81
CA PRO A 788 -15.62 4.16 8.94
C PRO A 788 -14.69 3.92 10.12
N ASP A 789 -13.82 4.89 10.43
CA ASP A 789 -12.90 4.77 11.57
C ASP A 789 -13.67 4.83 12.89
N VAL A 790 -14.67 5.73 13.01
CA VAL A 790 -15.55 5.79 14.18
C VAL A 790 -16.28 4.47 14.40
N ASN A 791 -16.85 3.89 13.36
CA ASN A 791 -17.54 2.60 13.40
C ASN A 791 -16.64 1.47 13.93
N ILE A 792 -15.40 1.39 13.44
CA ILE A 792 -14.46 0.34 13.86
C ILE A 792 -14.07 0.49 15.33
N ILE A 793 -13.81 1.72 15.77
CA ILE A 793 -13.51 2.01 17.19
C ILE A 793 -14.66 1.56 18.08
N LEU A 794 -15.89 1.94 17.73
CA LEU A 794 -17.08 1.59 18.50
C LEU A 794 -17.34 0.08 18.52
N ILE A 795 -17.21 -0.59 17.37
CA ILE A 795 -17.32 -2.05 17.30
C ILE A 795 -16.30 -2.69 18.23
N GLY A 796 -15.03 -2.25 18.17
CA GLY A 796 -13.98 -2.73 19.04
C GLY A 796 -14.36 -2.62 20.53
N LYS A 797 -14.83 -1.46 20.96
CA LYS A 797 -15.27 -1.22 22.35
C LYS A 797 -16.47 -2.07 22.77
N CYS A 798 -17.36 -2.38 21.85
CA CYS A 798 -18.47 -3.29 22.12
C CYS A 798 -17.99 -4.75 22.29
N LEU A 799 -16.94 -5.14 21.56
CA LEU A 799 -16.36 -6.47 21.63
C LEU A 799 -15.62 -6.75 22.94
N GLU A 800 -15.05 -5.71 23.60
CA GLU A 800 -14.48 -5.85 24.95
C GLU A 800 -15.50 -6.46 25.91
N LEU A 801 -16.73 -5.95 25.89
CA LEU A 801 -17.81 -6.42 26.78
C LEU A 801 -18.35 -7.79 26.36
N TYR A 802 -18.52 -8.01 25.05
CA TYR A 802 -19.06 -9.28 24.54
C TYR A 802 -18.13 -10.46 24.80
N SER A 803 -16.81 -10.29 24.61
CA SER A 803 -15.82 -11.37 24.76
C SER A 803 -15.78 -11.93 26.18
N ARG A 804 -16.03 -11.11 27.20
CA ARG A 804 -16.06 -11.52 28.62
C ARG A 804 -17.14 -12.56 28.88
N HIS A 805 -18.28 -12.45 28.20
CA HIS A 805 -19.45 -13.29 28.39
C HIS A 805 -19.68 -14.29 27.24
N TYR A 806 -18.70 -14.48 26.37
CA TYR A 806 -18.78 -15.40 25.25
C TYR A 806 -19.16 -16.83 25.69
N GLY A 807 -20.20 -17.41 25.08
CA GLY A 807 -20.73 -18.72 25.41
C GLY A 807 -21.72 -18.77 26.59
N GLN A 808 -21.94 -17.63 27.30
CA GLN A 808 -22.86 -17.52 28.44
C GLN A 808 -24.05 -16.59 28.15
N ILE A 809 -24.04 -15.93 26.98
CA ILE A 809 -25.12 -15.03 26.58
C ILE A 809 -26.23 -15.86 25.95
N VAL A 810 -27.42 -15.79 26.53
CA VAL A 810 -28.59 -16.56 26.07
C VAL A 810 -29.72 -15.64 25.62
N ASP A 811 -30.47 -16.09 24.65
CA ASP A 811 -31.72 -15.47 24.22
C ASP A 811 -32.85 -15.69 25.24
N TYR A 812 -34.06 -15.20 24.94
CA TYR A 812 -35.24 -15.39 25.78
C TYR A 812 -35.70 -16.85 25.88
N LYS A 813 -35.26 -17.76 24.98
CA LYS A 813 -35.52 -19.21 25.02
C LYS A 813 -34.47 -19.97 25.83
N GLY A 814 -33.40 -19.30 26.25
CA GLY A 814 -32.29 -19.94 26.94
C GLY A 814 -31.24 -20.57 26.00
N GLU A 815 -31.35 -20.31 24.68
CA GLU A 815 -30.37 -20.76 23.69
C GLU A 815 -29.18 -19.77 23.63
N VAL A 816 -27.95 -20.29 23.45
CA VAL A 816 -26.75 -19.43 23.32
C VAL A 816 -26.83 -18.62 22.03
N VAL A 817 -26.71 -17.30 22.14
CA VAL A 817 -26.74 -16.40 20.99
C VAL A 817 -25.51 -16.62 20.11
N PRO A 818 -25.68 -16.95 18.83
CA PRO A 818 -24.57 -17.12 17.90
C PRO A 818 -23.76 -15.83 17.75
N LEU A 819 -22.42 -15.94 17.64
CA LEU A 819 -21.53 -14.79 17.49
C LEU A 819 -21.90 -13.90 16.30
N GLN A 820 -22.25 -14.50 15.17
CA GLN A 820 -22.62 -13.78 13.95
C GLN A 820 -23.85 -12.88 14.16
N GLU A 821 -24.83 -13.38 14.90
CA GLU A 821 -26.03 -12.62 15.26
C GLU A 821 -25.69 -11.46 16.19
N ALA A 822 -24.91 -11.73 17.24
CA ALA A 822 -24.45 -10.72 18.16
C ALA A 822 -23.63 -9.62 17.46
N LEU A 823 -22.69 -9.98 16.60
CA LEU A 823 -21.89 -9.02 15.82
C LEU A 823 -22.75 -8.17 14.88
N THR A 824 -23.74 -8.79 14.22
CA THR A 824 -24.67 -8.05 13.35
C THR A 824 -25.46 -7.02 14.14
N ALA A 825 -26.00 -7.43 15.30
CA ALA A 825 -26.74 -6.52 16.18
C ALA A 825 -25.84 -5.38 16.75
N ILE A 826 -24.60 -5.68 17.13
CA ILE A 826 -23.63 -4.68 17.58
C ILE A 826 -23.34 -3.65 16.47
N ARG A 827 -23.11 -4.11 15.24
CA ARG A 827 -22.86 -3.24 14.09
C ARG A 827 -24.03 -2.32 13.79
N MET A 828 -25.24 -2.87 13.79
CA MET A 828 -26.46 -2.08 13.62
C MET A 828 -26.61 -1.01 14.71
N MET A 829 -26.36 -1.36 15.97
CA MET A 829 -26.39 -0.40 17.08
C MET A 829 -25.37 0.71 16.92
N VAL A 830 -24.13 0.37 16.53
CA VAL A 830 -23.08 1.36 16.29
C VAL A 830 -23.46 2.30 15.15
N GLU A 831 -23.96 1.76 14.05
CA GLU A 831 -24.38 2.57 12.90
C GLU A 831 -25.52 3.51 13.27
N GLN A 832 -26.51 3.06 14.05
CA GLN A 832 -27.59 3.90 14.59
C GLN A 832 -27.04 5.05 15.45
N ILE A 833 -26.04 4.78 16.27
CA ILE A 833 -25.45 5.79 17.14
C ILE A 833 -24.60 6.80 16.35
N VAL A 834 -23.85 6.36 15.34
CA VAL A 834 -23.01 7.22 14.48
C VAL A 834 -23.84 8.07 13.53
N SER A 835 -24.92 7.52 12.98
CA SER A 835 -25.85 8.23 12.10
C SER A 835 -26.80 9.19 12.85
N ALA A 836 -26.55 9.47 14.13
CA ALA A 836 -27.37 10.34 15.00
C ALA A 836 -27.60 11.78 14.48
N GLN A 837 -27.00 12.18 13.36
CA GLN A 837 -27.41 13.39 12.63
C GLN A 837 -28.79 13.25 11.95
N ARG A 838 -29.33 12.01 11.80
CA ARG A 838 -30.71 11.71 11.33
C ARG A 838 -31.18 10.38 11.95
N PRO A 839 -31.54 10.34 13.25
CA PRO A 839 -32.00 9.12 13.87
C PRO A 839 -33.29 8.62 13.22
N LEU A 840 -33.35 7.29 12.96
CA LEU A 840 -34.64 6.67 12.72
C LEU A 840 -35.52 6.82 13.98
N PRO A 841 -36.83 6.93 13.83
CA PRO A 841 -37.75 6.86 14.95
C PRO A 841 -37.51 5.62 15.84
N SER A 842 -37.76 5.74 17.14
CA SER A 842 -37.49 4.66 18.12
C SER A 842 -38.21 3.36 17.78
N GLU A 843 -39.36 3.45 17.14
CA GLU A 843 -40.18 2.31 16.67
C GLU A 843 -39.49 1.49 15.54
N LEU A 844 -38.50 2.07 14.88
CA LEU A 844 -37.73 1.46 13.80
C LEU A 844 -36.32 0.96 14.25
N GLU A 845 -36.02 0.99 15.54
CA GLU A 845 -34.71 0.53 16.04
C GLU A 845 -34.42 -0.96 15.82
N HIS A 846 -35.45 -1.76 15.55
CA HIS A 846 -35.36 -3.23 15.45
C HIS A 846 -35.85 -3.79 14.10
N ILE A 847 -35.58 -3.09 13.01
CA ILE A 847 -35.91 -3.58 11.67
C ILE A 847 -34.76 -4.36 11.05
N ASP A 848 -35.06 -5.12 10.00
CA ASP A 848 -34.06 -5.90 9.28
C ASP A 848 -32.98 -5.03 8.62
N PRO A 849 -31.75 -5.55 8.42
CA PRO A 849 -30.63 -4.79 7.87
C PRO A 849 -30.90 -4.18 6.50
N ILE A 850 -31.65 -4.87 5.61
CA ILE A 850 -31.96 -4.39 4.27
C ILE A 850 -32.87 -3.15 4.36
N SER A 851 -33.92 -3.23 5.18
CA SER A 851 -34.86 -2.14 5.42
C SER A 851 -34.17 -0.95 6.11
N TYR A 852 -33.27 -1.20 7.05
CA TYR A 852 -32.48 -0.16 7.69
C TYR A 852 -31.64 0.63 6.67
N VAL A 853 -30.86 -0.07 5.82
CA VAL A 853 -30.05 0.56 4.78
C VAL A 853 -30.92 1.30 3.77
N TYR A 854 -32.07 0.74 3.39
CA TYR A 854 -32.99 1.39 2.47
C TYR A 854 -33.51 2.71 3.04
N LEU A 855 -34.06 2.71 4.25
CA LEU A 855 -34.65 3.89 4.87
C LEU A 855 -33.64 4.99 5.13
N THR A 856 -32.43 4.63 5.61
CA THR A 856 -31.41 5.61 5.97
C THR A 856 -30.65 6.20 4.78
N CYS A 857 -30.46 5.43 3.71
CA CYS A 857 -29.49 5.77 2.66
C CYS A 857 -30.02 5.71 1.22
N LEU A 858 -31.12 5.01 0.96
CA LEU A 858 -31.57 4.75 -0.41
C LEU A 858 -32.94 5.34 -0.75
N CYS A 859 -33.81 5.58 0.22
CA CYS A 859 -35.22 5.92 -0.01
C CYS A 859 -35.42 7.25 -0.75
N ASP A 860 -34.44 8.16 -0.73
CA ASP A 860 -34.47 9.47 -1.40
C ASP A 860 -33.64 9.53 -2.69
N ARG A 861 -33.06 8.40 -3.13
CA ARG A 861 -32.12 8.32 -4.26
C ARG A 861 -32.64 7.48 -5.40
N LYS A 862 -32.30 7.86 -6.63
CA LYS A 862 -32.52 7.05 -7.85
C LYS A 862 -31.32 6.21 -8.23
N GLU A 863 -30.13 6.70 -7.93
CA GLU A 863 -28.85 6.07 -8.27
C GLU A 863 -27.86 6.31 -7.15
N ILE A 864 -27.01 5.34 -6.88
CA ILE A 864 -25.94 5.42 -5.88
C ILE A 864 -24.64 4.85 -6.45
N GLN A 865 -23.51 5.46 -6.14
CA GLN A 865 -22.20 4.97 -6.55
C GLN A 865 -21.86 3.65 -5.85
N SER A 866 -21.20 2.73 -6.56
CA SER A 866 -20.78 1.43 -6.00
C SER A 866 -19.99 1.60 -4.71
N ASP A 867 -19.06 2.55 -4.69
CA ASP A 867 -18.23 2.82 -3.53
C ASP A 867 -19.07 3.36 -2.34
N GLU A 868 -20.14 4.07 -2.60
CA GLU A 868 -21.05 4.58 -1.59
C GLU A 868 -21.98 3.48 -1.05
N VAL A 869 -22.42 2.53 -1.89
CA VAL A 869 -23.13 1.33 -1.42
C VAL A 869 -22.25 0.52 -0.49
N HIS A 870 -21.00 0.24 -0.89
CA HIS A 870 -20.05 -0.47 -0.04
C HIS A 870 -19.75 0.27 1.28
N LYS A 871 -19.80 1.59 1.29
CA LYS A 871 -19.65 2.39 2.52
C LYS A 871 -20.86 2.28 3.43
N THR A 872 -22.06 2.38 2.85
CA THR A 872 -23.32 2.35 3.59
C THR A 872 -23.64 0.99 4.16
N THR A 873 -23.30 -0.09 3.44
CA THR A 873 -23.54 -1.47 3.89
C THR A 873 -22.42 -2.00 4.77
N ARG A 874 -21.27 -1.30 4.80
CA ARG A 874 -20.09 -1.75 5.56
C ARG A 874 -20.43 -1.91 7.05
N GLY A 875 -20.19 -3.11 7.55
CA GLY A 875 -20.46 -3.44 8.93
C GLY A 875 -21.93 -3.76 9.26
N ILE A 876 -22.86 -3.63 8.31
CA ILE A 876 -24.28 -3.96 8.47
C ILE A 876 -24.59 -5.25 7.72
N MET A 877 -24.22 -5.30 6.44
CA MET A 877 -24.54 -6.41 5.53
C MET A 877 -23.66 -6.38 4.28
N GLU A 878 -23.59 -7.51 3.56
CA GLU A 878 -22.91 -7.55 2.26
C GLU A 878 -23.77 -6.83 1.18
N PRO A 879 -23.15 -5.99 0.32
CA PRO A 879 -23.87 -5.22 -0.72
C PRO A 879 -24.68 -6.11 -1.67
N GLU A 880 -24.23 -7.35 -1.91
CA GLU A 880 -24.89 -8.34 -2.73
C GLU A 880 -26.28 -8.71 -2.21
N LEU A 881 -26.55 -8.59 -0.92
CA LEU A 881 -27.86 -8.85 -0.32
C LEU A 881 -28.91 -7.82 -0.78
N LEU A 882 -28.56 -6.56 -0.99
CA LEU A 882 -29.44 -5.56 -1.58
C LEU A 882 -29.83 -5.89 -3.02
N ILE A 883 -28.90 -6.49 -3.77
CA ILE A 883 -29.17 -6.95 -5.15
C ILE A 883 -30.06 -8.19 -5.12
N LYS A 884 -29.77 -9.16 -4.26
CA LYS A 884 -30.60 -10.39 -4.09
C LYS A 884 -32.01 -10.06 -3.63
N ALA A 885 -32.15 -9.10 -2.71
CA ALA A 885 -33.45 -8.60 -2.26
C ALA A 885 -34.16 -7.73 -3.34
N GLY A 886 -33.52 -7.45 -4.45
CA GLY A 886 -34.08 -6.67 -5.53
C GLY A 886 -34.31 -5.20 -5.19
N VAL A 887 -33.62 -4.65 -4.18
CA VAL A 887 -33.69 -3.24 -3.77
C VAL A 887 -32.89 -2.37 -4.70
N ILE A 888 -31.74 -2.86 -5.14
CA ILE A 888 -30.88 -2.19 -6.12
C ILE A 888 -30.57 -3.13 -7.30
N ARG A 889 -30.19 -2.55 -8.43
CA ARG A 889 -29.67 -3.28 -9.61
C ARG A 889 -28.42 -2.60 -10.15
N LYS A 890 -27.57 -3.34 -10.86
CA LYS A 890 -26.38 -2.77 -11.52
C LYS A 890 -26.81 -1.76 -12.61
N GLY A 891 -26.35 -0.52 -12.50
CA GLY A 891 -26.69 0.55 -13.41
C GLY A 891 -26.13 0.33 -14.82
N ARG A 892 -26.84 0.87 -15.85
CA ARG A 892 -26.48 0.74 -17.29
C ARG A 892 -25.33 1.65 -17.72
N ALA A 893 -24.81 2.51 -16.86
CA ALA A 893 -23.77 3.48 -17.23
C ALA A 893 -22.49 2.79 -17.70
N LYS A 894 -21.93 3.22 -18.82
CA LYS A 894 -20.71 2.71 -19.48
C LYS A 894 -19.46 2.66 -18.59
N ARG A 895 -19.51 3.18 -17.36
CA ARG A 895 -18.43 3.18 -16.37
C ARG A 895 -18.63 2.23 -15.18
N GLY A 896 -19.68 1.39 -15.17
CA GLY A 896 -19.79 0.18 -14.36
C GLY A 896 -19.66 0.30 -12.83
N ARG A 897 -19.87 1.48 -12.24
CA ARG A 897 -19.69 1.71 -10.79
C ARG A 897 -20.91 2.39 -10.14
N THR A 898 -22.09 2.25 -10.72
CA THR A 898 -23.34 2.75 -10.14
C THR A 898 -24.35 1.64 -9.98
N TYR A 899 -25.16 1.77 -8.95
CA TYR A 899 -26.36 0.96 -8.74
C TYR A 899 -27.58 1.86 -8.88
N GLU A 900 -28.61 1.37 -9.57
CA GLU A 900 -29.91 2.00 -9.63
C GLU A 900 -30.77 1.48 -8.49
N VAL A 901 -31.41 2.36 -7.73
CA VAL A 901 -32.38 2.00 -6.68
C VAL A 901 -33.70 1.71 -7.37
N LYS A 902 -34.27 0.52 -7.15
CA LYS A 902 -35.55 0.15 -7.73
C LYS A 902 -36.69 0.86 -6.99
N LEU A 903 -37.58 1.49 -7.75
CA LEU A 903 -38.76 2.15 -7.22
C LEU A 903 -39.85 1.14 -6.82
N PRO A 904 -40.79 1.50 -5.93
CA PRO A 904 -41.89 0.64 -5.52
C PRO A 904 -42.68 0.04 -6.69
N ASP A 905 -42.97 0.85 -7.71
CA ASP A 905 -43.69 0.41 -8.91
C ASP A 905 -42.91 -0.62 -9.74
N GLU A 906 -41.60 -0.50 -9.81
CA GLU A 906 -40.75 -1.47 -10.51
C GLU A 906 -40.71 -2.84 -9.80
N ARG A 907 -40.78 -2.83 -8.47
CA ARG A 907 -40.77 -4.04 -7.63
C ARG A 907 -42.14 -4.69 -7.46
N TYR A 908 -43.20 -3.97 -7.67
CA TYR A 908 -44.56 -4.37 -7.37
C TYR A 908 -44.93 -5.77 -7.93
N LYS A 909 -44.67 -6.04 -9.20
CA LYS A 909 -45.01 -7.32 -9.85
C LYS A 909 -44.17 -8.50 -9.32
N GLU A 910 -42.90 -8.22 -8.97
CA GLU A 910 -41.99 -9.22 -8.39
C GLU A 910 -42.46 -9.56 -6.97
N LEU A 911 -42.79 -8.54 -6.18
CA LEU A 911 -43.29 -8.69 -4.80
C LEU A 911 -44.64 -9.35 -4.72
N GLN A 912 -45.56 -9.03 -5.69
CA GLN A 912 -46.86 -9.69 -5.78
C GLN A 912 -46.73 -11.20 -5.93
N LYS A 913 -45.81 -11.69 -6.78
CA LYS A 913 -45.53 -13.09 -6.94
C LYS A 913 -44.95 -13.70 -5.67
N LEU A 914 -44.02 -13.00 -5.02
CA LEU A 914 -43.39 -13.43 -3.76
C LEU A 914 -44.43 -13.61 -2.65
N PHE A 915 -45.25 -12.59 -2.37
CA PHE A 915 -46.25 -12.62 -1.33
C PHE A 915 -47.32 -13.66 -1.56
N LEU A 916 -47.84 -13.78 -2.82
CA LEU A 916 -48.82 -14.83 -3.14
C LEU A 916 -48.26 -16.25 -3.05
N SER A 917 -46.99 -16.48 -3.35
CA SER A 917 -46.36 -17.77 -3.20
C SER A 917 -46.12 -18.13 -1.73
N THR A 918 -45.70 -17.18 -0.92
CA THR A 918 -45.44 -17.35 0.53
C THR A 918 -46.75 -17.65 1.27
N ARG A 919 -47.84 -16.96 0.90
CA ARG A 919 -49.19 -17.20 1.50
C ARG A 919 -49.70 -18.62 1.26
N LYS A 920 -49.34 -19.25 0.14
CA LYS A 920 -49.71 -20.63 -0.19
C LYS A 920 -48.95 -21.71 0.57
N THR A 921 -47.80 -21.36 1.13
CA THR A 921 -46.87 -22.31 1.77
C THR A 921 -46.84 -22.24 3.30
N THR A 922 -47.46 -21.20 3.90
CA THR A 922 -47.49 -20.98 5.35
C THR A 922 -48.87 -21.29 5.93
N ASP A 923 -48.96 -22.21 6.88
CA ASP A 923 -50.17 -22.45 7.72
C ASP A 923 -50.32 -21.35 8.80
N GLN A 924 -49.49 -20.34 8.80
CA GLN A 924 -49.51 -19.22 9.76
C GLN A 924 -50.55 -18.16 9.36
N LYS A 925 -51.24 -17.64 10.35
CA LYS A 925 -52.29 -16.62 10.19
C LYS A 925 -51.81 -15.29 9.69
N PHE A 926 -50.49 -15.00 9.82
CA PHE A 926 -49.81 -13.76 9.39
C PHE A 926 -48.50 -14.05 8.65
N LEU A 927 -48.18 -13.26 7.67
CA LEU A 927 -46.88 -13.33 6.93
C LEU A 927 -45.68 -12.92 7.81
N PHE A 928 -45.92 -12.09 8.80
CA PHE A 928 -44.94 -11.69 9.80
C PHE A 928 -45.44 -12.22 11.16
N PRO A 929 -44.75 -13.19 11.79
CA PRO A 929 -45.01 -13.57 13.16
C PRO A 929 -44.69 -12.40 14.11
N GLU A 930 -45.29 -12.40 15.32
CA GLU A 930 -45.01 -11.35 16.32
C GLU A 930 -43.52 -11.23 16.51
N MET A 931 -43.02 -9.95 16.40
CA MET A 931 -41.63 -9.66 16.24
C MET A 931 -40.83 -9.76 17.54
N GLU A 932 -40.64 -10.92 18.08
CA GLU A 932 -39.56 -11.13 19.04
C GLU A 932 -38.36 -11.86 18.43
N GLU A 933 -38.54 -12.60 17.28
CA GLU A 933 -37.43 -13.30 16.60
C GLU A 933 -37.77 -13.61 15.15
N ALA A 934 -37.54 -12.60 14.27
CA ALA A 934 -37.61 -12.89 12.85
C ALA A 934 -36.33 -13.66 12.40
N LYS A 935 -36.47 -14.90 12.03
CA LYS A 935 -35.54 -15.52 11.09
C LYS A 935 -35.71 -14.81 9.74
N PHE A 936 -34.84 -13.88 9.42
CA PHE A 936 -34.87 -12.99 8.27
C PHE A 936 -34.64 -13.66 6.90
N ASP A 937 -35.09 -14.89 6.71
CA ASP A 937 -34.69 -15.63 5.50
C ASP A 937 -35.50 -15.31 4.25
N ARG A 938 -36.62 -14.55 4.27
CA ARG A 938 -37.43 -14.38 3.05
C ARG A 938 -38.09 -13.02 2.79
N ILE A 939 -38.70 -12.34 3.73
CA ILE A 939 -39.47 -11.09 3.50
C ILE A 939 -39.00 -9.99 4.46
N THR A 940 -38.70 -8.80 3.92
CA THR A 940 -38.19 -7.64 4.68
C THR A 940 -39.29 -6.56 4.84
N LEU A 941 -39.12 -5.65 5.83
CA LEU A 941 -40.02 -4.51 5.99
C LEU A 941 -40.10 -3.64 4.72
N VAL A 942 -38.96 -3.43 4.01
CA VAL A 942 -38.96 -2.67 2.75
C VAL A 942 -39.77 -3.38 1.64
N ASP A 943 -39.88 -4.70 1.67
CA ASP A 943 -40.71 -5.43 0.72
C ASP A 943 -42.19 -5.16 0.98
N ALA A 944 -42.61 -5.16 2.24
CA ALA A 944 -43.99 -4.80 2.63
C ALA A 944 -44.33 -3.33 2.26
N LEU A 945 -43.38 -2.40 2.54
CA LEU A 945 -43.54 -0.96 2.19
C LEU A 945 -43.71 -0.79 0.69
N HIS A 946 -42.81 -1.35 -0.12
CA HIS A 946 -42.88 -1.23 -1.57
C HIS A 946 -44.12 -1.92 -2.17
N TYR A 947 -44.53 -3.03 -1.60
CA TYR A 947 -45.74 -3.73 -2.05
C TYR A 947 -47.01 -2.94 -1.77
N LEU A 948 -47.18 -2.42 -0.54
CA LEU A 948 -48.34 -1.57 -0.20
C LEU A 948 -48.39 -0.29 -1.03
N MET A 949 -47.23 0.35 -1.27
CA MET A 949 -47.14 1.52 -2.13
C MET A 949 -47.46 1.18 -3.60
N GLY A 950 -47.03 0.00 -4.08
CA GLY A 950 -47.36 -0.51 -5.42
C GLY A 950 -48.85 -0.80 -5.59
N LEU A 951 -49.51 -1.40 -4.58
CA LEU A 951 -50.98 -1.57 -4.55
C LEU A 951 -51.71 -0.25 -4.62
N ALA A 952 -51.23 0.74 -3.82
CA ALA A 952 -51.80 2.10 -3.81
C ALA A 952 -51.68 2.79 -5.18
N GLY A 953 -50.56 2.62 -5.86
CA GLY A 953 -50.31 3.11 -7.22
C GLY A 953 -51.14 2.40 -8.28
N ALA A 954 -51.36 1.12 -8.17
CA ALA A 954 -52.17 0.30 -9.05
C ALA A 954 -53.70 0.44 -8.76
N MET A 955 -54.10 1.19 -7.75
CA MET A 955 -55.50 1.32 -7.26
C MET A 955 -56.12 -0.04 -6.84
N GLU A 956 -55.31 -0.97 -6.35
CA GLU A 956 -55.75 -2.25 -5.85
C GLU A 956 -56.11 -2.18 -4.34
N ASN A 957 -56.88 -3.19 -3.84
CA ASN A 957 -57.32 -3.22 -2.45
C ASN A 957 -56.16 -3.52 -1.48
N ILE A 958 -55.83 -2.60 -0.61
CA ILE A 958 -54.74 -2.65 0.36
C ILE A 958 -55.14 -3.36 1.67
N VAL A 959 -56.42 -3.25 2.07
CA VAL A 959 -56.93 -3.71 3.38
C VAL A 959 -56.60 -5.19 3.69
N PRO A 960 -56.75 -6.16 2.78
CA PRO A 960 -56.39 -7.53 3.06
C PRO A 960 -54.91 -7.72 3.43
N TRP A 961 -54.04 -6.92 2.87
CA TRP A 961 -52.61 -6.99 3.08
C TRP A 961 -52.20 -6.31 4.37
N LEU A 962 -52.86 -5.21 4.77
CA LEU A 962 -52.65 -4.62 6.10
C LEU A 962 -53.03 -5.62 7.22
N ASN A 963 -54.06 -6.42 7.00
CA ASN A 963 -54.43 -7.50 7.94
C ASN A 963 -53.40 -8.61 7.99
N GLU A 964 -52.78 -8.94 6.86
CA GLU A 964 -51.67 -9.92 6.82
C GLU A 964 -50.39 -9.39 7.46
N PHE A 965 -50.14 -8.08 7.39
CA PHE A 965 -48.98 -7.40 7.96
C PHE A 965 -49.25 -6.89 9.38
N ARG A 966 -50.36 -7.27 10.03
CA ARG A 966 -50.80 -6.74 11.33
C ARG A 966 -49.69 -6.62 12.37
N PRO A 967 -48.77 -7.61 12.54
CA PRO A 967 -47.73 -7.56 13.56
C PRO A 967 -46.73 -6.40 13.34
N ILE A 968 -46.52 -5.94 12.09
CA ILE A 968 -45.56 -4.89 11.73
C ILE A 968 -46.21 -3.58 11.24
N VAL A 969 -47.53 -3.44 11.37
CA VAL A 969 -48.26 -2.20 10.98
C VAL A 969 -47.71 -0.94 11.69
N PRO A 970 -47.31 -1.00 12.98
CA PRO A 970 -46.68 0.17 13.61
C PRO A 970 -45.39 0.60 12.91
N GLN A 971 -44.50 -0.35 12.56
CA GLN A 971 -43.26 -0.10 11.83
C GLN A 971 -43.53 0.39 10.39
N ILE A 972 -44.53 -0.18 9.71
CA ILE A 972 -44.97 0.27 8.39
C ILE A 972 -45.40 1.73 8.44
N ARG A 973 -46.25 2.10 9.41
CA ARG A 973 -46.75 3.48 9.59
C ARG A 973 -45.58 4.47 9.75
N VAL A 974 -44.74 4.23 10.71
CA VAL A 974 -43.60 5.11 11.02
C VAL A 974 -42.61 5.18 9.83
N SER A 975 -42.37 4.05 9.14
CA SER A 975 -41.51 4.02 7.95
C SER A 975 -42.07 4.86 6.81
N LEU A 976 -43.38 4.76 6.56
CA LEU A 976 -44.07 5.55 5.52
C LEU A 976 -44.07 7.04 5.84
N GLU A 977 -44.33 7.44 7.09
CA GLU A 977 -44.18 8.82 7.54
C GLU A 977 -42.77 9.36 7.32
N TYR A 978 -41.76 8.58 7.70
CA TYR A 978 -40.35 8.92 7.48
C TYR A 978 -40.02 9.07 5.98
N MET A 979 -40.46 8.13 5.14
CA MET A 979 -40.24 8.18 3.68
C MET A 979 -40.95 9.34 3.04
N ARG A 980 -42.16 9.71 3.49
CA ARG A 980 -42.96 10.84 3.00
C ARG A 980 -42.23 12.18 3.20
N GLU A 981 -41.49 12.33 4.30
CA GLU A 981 -40.67 13.51 4.56
C GLU A 981 -39.41 13.55 3.69
N LYS A 982 -38.78 12.38 3.48
CA LYS A 982 -37.54 12.26 2.73
C LYS A 982 -37.71 12.37 1.22
N ASN A 983 -38.77 11.75 0.67
CA ASN A 983 -38.99 11.68 -0.77
C ASN A 983 -40.37 12.17 -1.17
N PRO A 984 -40.49 13.43 -1.62
CA PRO A 984 -41.77 14.00 -2.05
C PRO A 984 -42.47 13.22 -3.18
N THR A 985 -41.76 12.45 -4.00
CA THR A 985 -42.33 11.68 -5.13
C THR A 985 -43.23 10.53 -4.66
N PHE A 986 -43.10 10.09 -3.42
CA PHE A 986 -43.84 8.98 -2.83
C PHE A 986 -45.07 9.46 -2.03
N ARG A 987 -45.33 10.76 -1.91
CA ARG A 987 -46.42 11.32 -1.06
C ARG A 987 -47.79 10.75 -1.38
N GLU A 988 -48.16 10.63 -2.66
CA GLU A 988 -49.47 10.16 -3.05
C GLU A 988 -49.75 8.68 -2.66
N PRO A 989 -48.90 7.69 -3.08
CA PRO A 989 -49.10 6.32 -2.65
C PRO A 989 -48.98 6.14 -1.13
N ILE A 990 -48.11 6.88 -0.48
CA ILE A 990 -47.94 6.81 0.97
C ILE A 990 -49.18 7.31 1.70
N ASN A 991 -49.76 8.47 1.31
CA ASN A 991 -50.95 8.99 1.96
C ASN A 991 -52.14 8.05 1.81
N LYS A 992 -52.31 7.36 0.65
CA LYS A 992 -53.33 6.33 0.48
C LYS A 992 -53.16 5.16 1.45
N VAL A 993 -51.96 4.70 1.69
CA VAL A 993 -51.71 3.61 2.65
C VAL A 993 -51.97 4.09 4.07
N LEU A 994 -51.45 5.27 4.43
CA LEU A 994 -51.60 5.83 5.81
C LEU A 994 -53.05 6.08 6.16
N SER A 995 -53.88 6.58 5.24
CA SER A 995 -55.31 6.83 5.46
C SER A 995 -56.10 5.55 5.81
N LEU A 996 -55.60 4.37 5.41
CA LEU A 996 -56.18 3.07 5.73
C LEU A 996 -55.66 2.44 7.02
N ILE A 997 -54.50 2.92 7.49
CA ILE A 997 -53.91 2.48 8.76
C ILE A 997 -54.54 3.26 9.95
N GLU A 998 -55.04 4.49 9.68
CA GLU A 998 -55.64 5.37 10.69
C GLU A 998 -57.14 5.04 10.98
N VAL A 999 -57.75 4.19 10.18
CA VAL A 999 -59.13 3.67 10.36
C VAL A 999 -59.08 2.28 11.04
#